data_c7438351e9f00329248ed3fe2b6f3fe4
#
_entry.id   c7438351e9f00329248ed3fe2b6f3fe4
#
_cell.length_a   1.000
_cell.length_b   1.000
_cell.length_c   1.000
_cell.angle_alpha   90.00
_cell.angle_beta   90.00
_cell.angle_gamma   90.00
#
_symmetry.space_group_name_H-M   'P 1'
#
loop_
_entity.id
_entity.type
_entity.pdbx_description
1 polymer ?
#
loop_
_entity_poly.entity_id
_entity_poly.type
_entity_poly.pdbx_seq_one_letter_code
_entity_poly.pdbx_strand_id
1 'polypeptide(L)'
;MTKWIYSFEEGSANDKALLGGKGANLAEMSNLGLPVPPGFTITTDSCIKFLENPDFFDSSLKDDILEAVSKLEIKTDKSFSVESSSLLLVSVRSGAKFSMPGMMDTILNLGLNDQRTRILAEQTNPEFAYNCYRRLLQMFADVVYGISKELFDELLKDFEKGHGKPVKELTLDEHQDLVKQYKEIYLKENQSFPENPMDQLFAAIQAVFNSWNNNRAKVYRELNKIPHDLGTAVNVQAMVFGNSDQNSGTGVCFTRNPASGEDQLFGEFLLNAQGEDVVAGIRTPEPIAALEKSQPQVFKAFKEYARILENHYKDMQDIEFTIEKGKLYILQTRNGKRTAKASLKIALDLVDQGIISKKDALMRVSPSSISQLIHPVFEEAAMEKATLIAQGLPASPGAATGEIVFTAERAKEFHNLGRKVILVRQETSPEDIEGMVVSQAIVTSQGGMTSHAAVVARGMGTCCVAGCGELKISEEEKTLSCGNLVLREGDIISVDGSSGCVYIGEIPTVLIENNEDLQRLLSWADKVAHLKVRANAETVKDLQTAMNFGAQGVGLARTEHMFFGQDRILEMRRLILADKEAEMKAALKNLLEFQEEDFYQMYKTVEDKPLIVRLLDPPMHEFLPKEPQEIKLLAEKLNKSPEKLAHQIVSLQESNPMLGHRGCRLGITQPNIYKMQTEAIFRSAIKLHQEGIKIKPEIMIPLIADKKELEFVKSYLTQHIQYIFREHKQEPFPYEIGTMIELPRACLTADKLAQEADFFSFGTNDLTQMTYGFSRDDIGKFIGHYKKMSILSSDPFQHIDQEGVGELMHIAISKARQVKPNLSIGICGEVGGDPSSISFFQEIGVTYVSCSPYRVPAARLAVAQAAFEENKD
;
A
#
# COMPACT_ATOMS: atom_id res chain seq x y z
N MET A 1 15.08 33.29 -26.26
CA MET A 1 15.11 33.56 -24.78
C MET A 1 14.33 32.45 -24.11
N THR A 2 14.84 31.91 -23.04
CA THR A 2 14.13 30.93 -22.25
C THR A 2 12.96 31.60 -21.54
N LYS A 3 11.76 31.04 -21.62
CA LYS A 3 10.56 31.58 -20.97
C LYS A 3 10.47 31.02 -19.55
N TRP A 4 10.49 31.89 -18.54
CA TRP A 4 10.49 31.50 -17.13
C TRP A 4 9.11 31.57 -16.49
N ILE A 5 8.17 32.31 -17.06
CA ILE A 5 6.85 32.55 -16.49
C ILE A 5 5.76 32.22 -17.50
N TYR A 6 4.73 31.53 -17.05
CA TYR A 6 3.56 31.09 -17.84
C TYR A 6 2.29 31.58 -17.14
N SER A 7 1.40 32.29 -17.86
CA SER A 7 0.06 32.53 -17.34
C SER A 7 -0.73 31.22 -17.25
N PHE A 8 -1.80 31.16 -16.46
CA PHE A 8 -2.63 29.95 -16.36
C PHE A 8 -3.38 29.60 -17.66
N GLU A 9 -3.34 30.42 -18.70
CA GLU A 9 -3.82 30.05 -20.06
C GLU A 9 -2.71 29.51 -20.96
N GLU A 10 -1.47 29.50 -20.48
CA GLU A 10 -0.31 29.02 -21.23
C GLU A 10 0.26 27.77 -20.58
N GLY A 11 -0.07 26.61 -21.11
CA GLY A 11 0.38 25.33 -20.60
C GLY A 11 -0.75 24.30 -20.58
N SER A 12 -0.41 23.08 -20.14
CA SER A 12 -1.34 21.94 -20.10
C SER A 12 -0.98 20.97 -18.99
N ALA A 13 -1.85 20.01 -18.73
CA ALA A 13 -1.59 18.92 -17.79
C ALA A 13 -0.32 18.09 -18.12
N ASN A 14 0.19 18.17 -19.35
CA ASN A 14 1.39 17.45 -19.78
C ASN A 14 2.69 18.17 -19.35
N ASP A 15 2.61 19.45 -19.00
CA ASP A 15 3.77 20.27 -18.67
C ASP A 15 4.18 20.18 -17.18
N LYS A 16 3.87 19.07 -16.52
CA LYS A 16 4.18 18.86 -15.08
C LYS A 16 5.67 18.93 -14.74
N ALA A 17 6.54 18.63 -15.68
CA ALA A 17 7.98 18.77 -15.48
C ALA A 17 8.39 20.23 -15.33
N LEU A 18 7.80 21.11 -16.13
CA LEU A 18 8.12 22.54 -16.23
C LEU A 18 7.31 23.41 -15.24
N LEU A 19 5.99 23.15 -15.16
CA LEU A 19 5.05 23.97 -14.39
C LEU A 19 4.74 23.37 -13.00
N GLY A 20 5.33 22.20 -12.69
CA GLY A 20 4.93 21.42 -11.53
C GLY A 20 3.51 20.86 -11.65
N GLY A 21 3.13 19.97 -10.75
CA GLY A 21 1.79 19.36 -10.82
C GLY A 21 0.66 20.36 -10.59
N LYS A 22 0.84 21.33 -9.70
CA LYS A 22 -0.17 22.36 -9.39
C LYS A 22 -0.33 23.36 -10.55
N GLY A 23 0.76 23.91 -11.07
CA GLY A 23 0.72 24.87 -12.17
C GLY A 23 0.15 24.27 -13.46
N ALA A 24 0.56 23.04 -13.80
CA ALA A 24 0.03 22.32 -14.95
C ALA A 24 -1.50 22.08 -14.85
N ASN A 25 -1.99 21.70 -13.68
CA ASN A 25 -3.43 21.49 -13.47
C ASN A 25 -4.21 22.83 -13.44
N LEU A 26 -3.63 23.92 -12.92
CA LEU A 26 -4.24 25.25 -13.00
C LEU A 26 -4.38 25.72 -14.46
N ALA A 27 -3.34 25.51 -15.26
CA ALA A 27 -3.39 25.79 -16.69
C ALA A 27 -4.46 24.95 -17.40
N GLU A 28 -4.51 23.65 -17.16
CA GLU A 28 -5.50 22.76 -17.75
C GLU A 28 -6.94 23.16 -17.40
N MET A 29 -7.21 23.44 -16.12
CA MET A 29 -8.54 23.89 -15.66
C MET A 29 -8.95 25.22 -16.30
N SER A 30 -8.01 26.16 -16.45
CA SER A 30 -8.27 27.44 -17.13
C SER A 30 -8.63 27.23 -18.60
N ASN A 31 -7.92 26.34 -19.29
CA ASN A 31 -8.19 26.00 -20.70
C ASN A 31 -9.52 25.26 -20.88
N LEU A 32 -9.97 24.52 -19.88
CA LEU A 32 -11.30 23.91 -19.84
C LEU A 32 -12.44 24.92 -19.56
N GLY A 33 -12.11 26.18 -19.33
CA GLY A 33 -13.10 27.24 -19.06
C GLY A 33 -13.66 27.19 -17.63
N LEU A 34 -13.01 26.51 -16.71
CA LEU A 34 -13.41 26.48 -15.31
C LEU A 34 -13.06 27.81 -14.61
N PRO A 35 -13.81 28.22 -13.58
CA PRO A 35 -13.59 29.47 -12.87
C PRO A 35 -12.37 29.38 -11.95
N VAL A 36 -11.18 29.42 -12.53
CA VAL A 36 -9.89 29.47 -11.83
C VAL A 36 -9.54 30.93 -11.58
N PRO A 37 -9.21 31.34 -10.34
CA PRO A 37 -8.68 32.68 -10.10
C PRO A 37 -7.43 32.91 -10.94
N PRO A 38 -7.29 34.03 -11.65
CA PRO A 38 -6.16 34.26 -12.56
C PRO A 38 -4.83 34.31 -11.83
N GLY A 39 -3.77 33.95 -12.54
CA GLY A 39 -2.43 33.94 -12.00
C GLY A 39 -1.40 33.48 -13.03
N PHE A 40 -0.20 33.21 -12.56
CA PHE A 40 0.91 32.70 -13.36
C PHE A 40 1.78 31.72 -12.57
N THR A 41 2.49 30.89 -13.31
CA THR A 41 3.45 29.91 -12.77
C THR A 41 4.86 30.27 -13.17
N ILE A 42 5.76 30.34 -12.18
CA ILE A 42 7.21 30.43 -12.39
C ILE A 42 7.75 29.02 -12.42
N THR A 43 8.54 28.69 -13.43
CA THR A 43 8.92 27.32 -13.77
C THR A 43 9.84 26.62 -12.76
N THR A 44 9.88 25.28 -12.77
CA THR A 44 10.84 24.48 -12.01
C THR A 44 12.29 24.80 -12.40
N ASP A 45 12.55 25.07 -13.69
CA ASP A 45 13.87 25.47 -14.19
C ASP A 45 14.36 26.77 -13.55
N SER A 46 13.46 27.72 -13.29
CA SER A 46 13.80 28.97 -12.58
C SER A 46 14.26 28.68 -11.15
N CYS A 47 13.60 27.73 -10.47
CA CYS A 47 14.02 27.29 -9.14
C CYS A 47 15.41 26.68 -9.15
N ILE A 48 15.69 25.79 -10.09
CA ILE A 48 17.01 25.15 -10.23
C ILE A 48 18.08 26.21 -10.46
N LYS A 49 17.84 27.15 -11.39
CA LYS A 49 18.76 28.24 -11.68
C LYS A 49 19.02 29.15 -10.48
N PHE A 50 17.97 29.47 -9.72
CA PHE A 50 18.09 30.25 -8.49
C PHE A 50 18.88 29.51 -7.41
N LEU A 51 18.66 28.20 -7.24
CA LEU A 51 19.40 27.41 -6.25
C LEU A 51 20.88 27.20 -6.64
N GLU A 52 21.21 27.20 -7.94
CA GLU A 52 22.58 27.17 -8.45
C GLU A 52 23.28 28.52 -8.28
N ASN A 53 22.58 29.63 -8.56
CA ASN A 53 23.07 30.98 -8.48
C ASN A 53 21.95 31.95 -8.09
N PRO A 54 21.89 32.44 -6.83
CA PRO A 54 20.86 33.38 -6.38
C PRO A 54 20.81 34.71 -7.16
N ASP A 55 21.91 35.16 -7.73
CA ASP A 55 21.94 36.39 -8.54
C ASP A 55 21.09 36.32 -9.82
N PHE A 56 20.71 35.08 -10.23
CA PHE A 56 19.78 34.86 -11.32
C PHE A 56 18.43 35.53 -11.08
N PHE A 57 17.99 35.64 -9.83
CA PHE A 57 16.72 36.25 -9.48
C PHE A 57 16.68 37.74 -9.88
N ASP A 58 17.69 38.49 -9.49
CA ASP A 58 17.76 39.92 -9.77
C ASP A 58 18.16 40.25 -11.21
N SER A 59 18.99 39.42 -11.82
CA SER A 59 19.53 39.64 -13.17
C SER A 59 18.61 39.23 -14.31
N SER A 60 17.66 38.28 -14.08
CA SER A 60 16.93 37.67 -15.18
C SER A 60 15.45 37.38 -14.90
N LEU A 61 15.05 37.18 -13.63
CA LEU A 61 13.68 36.76 -13.29
C LEU A 61 12.80 37.88 -12.78
N LYS A 62 13.39 38.89 -12.16
CA LYS A 62 12.67 40.00 -11.50
C LYS A 62 11.82 40.81 -12.46
N ASP A 63 12.37 41.17 -13.62
CA ASP A 63 11.67 41.94 -14.65
C ASP A 63 10.49 41.13 -15.24
N ASP A 64 10.68 39.82 -15.47
CA ASP A 64 9.62 38.95 -15.94
C ASP A 64 8.47 38.82 -14.92
N ILE A 65 8.79 38.84 -13.63
CA ILE A 65 7.79 38.85 -12.55
C ILE A 65 7.00 40.17 -12.57
N LEU A 66 7.67 41.31 -12.71
CA LEU A 66 7.02 42.61 -12.79
C LEU A 66 6.04 42.67 -13.97
N GLU A 67 6.45 42.16 -15.15
CA GLU A 67 5.57 42.09 -16.32
C GLU A 67 4.37 41.16 -16.08
N ALA A 68 4.59 40.00 -15.43
CA ALA A 68 3.52 39.06 -15.13
C ALA A 68 2.50 39.64 -14.12
N VAL A 69 2.96 40.36 -13.09
CA VAL A 69 2.10 41.08 -12.15
C VAL A 69 1.29 42.16 -12.85
N SER A 70 1.90 42.96 -13.73
CA SER A 70 1.17 43.96 -14.50
C SER A 70 0.06 43.38 -15.37
N LYS A 71 0.31 42.22 -16.01
CA LYS A 71 -0.72 41.46 -16.76
C LYS A 71 -1.83 40.97 -15.84
N LEU A 72 -1.49 40.51 -14.63
CA LEU A 72 -2.46 40.06 -13.64
C LEU A 72 -3.34 41.21 -13.11
N GLU A 73 -2.75 42.39 -12.90
CA GLU A 73 -3.48 43.63 -12.54
C GLU A 73 -4.55 43.98 -13.59
N ILE A 74 -4.15 44.01 -14.86
CA ILE A 74 -5.08 44.28 -15.98
C ILE A 74 -6.21 43.24 -16.01
N LYS A 75 -5.89 41.97 -15.83
CA LYS A 75 -6.87 40.88 -15.91
C LYS A 75 -7.88 40.90 -14.76
N THR A 76 -7.45 41.32 -13.59
CA THR A 76 -8.30 41.35 -12.39
C THR A 76 -9.00 42.70 -12.16
N ASP A 77 -8.64 43.75 -12.92
CA ASP A 77 -9.03 45.13 -12.67
C ASP A 77 -8.71 45.60 -11.22
N LYS A 78 -7.56 45.09 -10.73
CA LYS A 78 -7.07 45.35 -9.37
C LYS A 78 -5.59 45.74 -9.44
N SER A 79 -5.07 46.39 -8.43
CA SER A 79 -3.67 46.85 -8.42
C SER A 79 -2.89 46.30 -7.21
N PHE A 80 -1.64 45.98 -7.46
CA PHE A 80 -0.65 45.60 -6.47
C PHE A 80 0.14 46.78 -5.90
N SER A 81 -0.10 48.00 -6.45
CA SER A 81 0.53 49.26 -5.97
C SER A 81 0.04 49.65 -4.57
N VAL A 82 0.93 50.24 -3.78
CA VAL A 82 0.64 50.74 -2.44
C VAL A 82 -0.47 51.80 -2.43
N GLU A 83 -0.55 52.62 -3.46
CA GLU A 83 -1.43 53.81 -3.53
C GLU A 83 -2.85 53.49 -4.04
N SER A 84 -3.08 52.31 -4.53
CA SER A 84 -4.38 51.94 -5.15
C SER A 84 -5.45 51.62 -4.12
N SER A 85 -6.67 52.08 -4.39
CA SER A 85 -7.87 51.63 -3.65
C SER A 85 -8.46 50.31 -4.15
N SER A 86 -8.14 49.86 -5.38
CA SER A 86 -8.53 48.56 -5.92
C SER A 86 -7.45 47.54 -5.61
N LEU A 87 -7.63 46.75 -4.55
CA LEU A 87 -6.56 45.97 -3.98
C LEU A 87 -6.43 44.59 -4.67
N LEU A 88 -5.31 44.35 -5.37
CA LEU A 88 -4.89 42.99 -5.73
C LEU A 88 -4.18 42.39 -4.53
N LEU A 89 -4.64 41.21 -4.07
CA LEU A 89 -3.94 40.34 -3.14
C LEU A 89 -3.66 39.01 -3.83
N VAL A 90 -2.51 38.43 -3.54
CA VAL A 90 -2.10 37.16 -4.17
C VAL A 90 -1.66 36.12 -3.14
N SER A 91 -1.78 34.86 -3.53
CA SER A 91 -1.13 33.75 -2.84
C SER A 91 0.12 33.31 -3.62
N VAL A 92 1.15 32.88 -2.90
CA VAL A 92 2.37 32.27 -3.46
C VAL A 92 2.43 30.84 -2.94
N ARG A 93 2.37 29.86 -3.86
CA ARG A 93 2.26 28.43 -3.55
C ARG A 93 3.32 27.64 -4.28
N SER A 94 3.96 26.68 -3.60
CA SER A 94 4.85 25.70 -4.23
C SER A 94 4.09 24.73 -5.13
N GLY A 95 4.74 24.22 -6.17
CA GLY A 95 4.17 23.29 -7.13
C GLY A 95 5.21 22.35 -7.71
N ALA A 96 5.68 21.35 -6.96
CA ALA A 96 6.61 20.35 -7.48
C ALA A 96 5.93 19.39 -8.47
N LYS A 97 6.73 18.69 -9.29
CA LYS A 97 6.26 17.64 -10.22
C LYS A 97 5.51 16.52 -9.49
N PHE A 98 6.01 16.13 -8.32
CA PHE A 98 5.38 15.16 -7.42
C PHE A 98 4.71 15.89 -6.24
N SER A 99 3.53 15.45 -5.85
CA SER A 99 2.83 16.02 -4.69
C SER A 99 3.58 15.65 -3.41
N MET A 100 3.96 16.65 -2.63
CA MET A 100 4.65 16.53 -1.34
C MET A 100 3.85 17.31 -0.27
N PRO A 101 2.73 16.73 0.25
CA PRO A 101 1.82 17.43 1.15
C PRO A 101 2.53 17.91 2.43
N GLY A 102 2.38 19.18 2.79
CA GLY A 102 2.97 19.76 4.00
C GLY A 102 4.49 19.95 4.00
N MET A 103 5.20 19.54 2.92
CA MET A 103 6.67 19.57 2.88
C MET A 103 7.22 20.89 2.40
N MET A 104 6.44 21.68 1.65
CA MET A 104 6.84 22.96 1.09
C MET A 104 5.84 24.07 1.46
N ASP A 105 6.30 25.30 1.37
CA ASP A 105 5.65 26.44 1.98
C ASP A 105 4.61 27.12 1.06
N THR A 106 3.66 27.83 1.69
CA THR A 106 2.61 28.63 1.05
C THR A 106 2.47 29.93 1.83
N ILE A 107 2.30 31.05 1.13
CA ILE A 107 2.00 32.35 1.75
C ILE A 107 0.74 32.93 1.10
N LEU A 108 -0.23 33.31 1.91
CA LEU A 108 -1.51 33.89 1.49
C LEU A 108 -1.58 35.38 1.81
N ASN A 109 -2.51 36.08 1.18
CA ASN A 109 -2.83 37.50 1.45
C ASN A 109 -1.67 38.47 1.17
N LEU A 110 -0.68 38.06 0.34
CA LEU A 110 0.41 38.96 -0.04
C LEU A 110 -0.13 40.24 -0.71
N GLY A 111 0.46 41.36 -0.38
CA GLY A 111 0.05 42.67 -0.82
C GLY A 111 -0.60 43.54 0.28
N LEU A 112 -0.86 42.99 1.49
CA LEU A 112 -1.32 43.79 2.61
C LEU A 112 -0.17 44.48 3.32
N ASN A 113 -0.42 45.71 3.77
CA ASN A 113 0.37 46.49 4.69
C ASN A 113 -0.59 47.35 5.54
N ASP A 114 -0.10 48.22 6.41
CA ASP A 114 -0.96 49.00 7.29
C ASP A 114 -1.96 49.90 6.52
N GLN A 115 -1.54 50.53 5.42
CA GLN A 115 -2.40 51.37 4.60
C GLN A 115 -3.43 50.54 3.84
N ARG A 116 -3.00 49.51 3.15
CA ARG A 116 -3.86 48.65 2.34
C ARG A 116 -4.87 47.84 3.20
N THR A 117 -4.48 47.48 4.43
CA THR A 117 -5.39 46.83 5.40
C THR A 117 -6.51 47.77 5.85
N ARG A 118 -6.21 49.07 6.06
CA ARG A 118 -7.25 50.07 6.34
C ARG A 118 -8.23 50.23 5.19
N ILE A 119 -7.72 50.34 3.96
CA ILE A 119 -8.57 50.39 2.77
C ILE A 119 -9.45 49.14 2.66
N LEU A 120 -8.90 47.98 2.89
CA LEU A 120 -9.66 46.71 2.87
C LEU A 120 -10.73 46.68 3.97
N ALA A 121 -10.43 47.20 5.16
CA ALA A 121 -11.38 47.28 6.28
C ALA A 121 -12.56 48.23 5.96
N GLU A 122 -12.29 49.32 5.27
CA GLU A 122 -13.32 50.29 4.81
C GLU A 122 -14.21 49.65 3.71
N GLN A 123 -13.65 48.84 2.83
CA GLN A 123 -14.39 48.17 1.73
C GLN A 123 -15.14 46.92 2.16
N THR A 124 -14.78 46.33 3.30
CA THR A 124 -15.36 45.11 3.81
C THR A 124 -15.79 45.28 5.28
N ASN A 125 -14.98 44.82 6.19
CA ASN A 125 -15.12 45.06 7.64
C ASN A 125 -13.74 44.89 8.33
N PRO A 126 -13.54 45.51 9.51
CA PRO A 126 -12.27 45.41 10.22
C PRO A 126 -11.84 43.98 10.58
N GLU A 127 -12.75 43.15 11.06
CA GLU A 127 -12.44 41.76 11.44
C GLU A 127 -11.78 40.99 10.27
N PHE A 128 -12.41 41.02 9.11
CA PHE A 128 -11.90 40.38 7.92
C PHE A 128 -10.53 40.89 7.48
N ALA A 129 -10.40 42.23 7.36
CA ALA A 129 -9.18 42.83 6.86
C ALA A 129 -7.97 42.56 7.78
N TYR A 130 -8.15 42.77 9.08
CA TYR A 130 -7.10 42.57 10.06
C TYR A 130 -6.81 41.05 10.31
N ASN A 131 -7.79 40.18 10.17
CA ASN A 131 -7.56 38.75 10.18
C ASN A 131 -6.66 38.30 9.00
N CYS A 132 -6.94 38.78 7.79
CA CYS A 132 -6.09 38.52 6.62
C CYS A 132 -4.66 39.05 6.83
N TYR A 133 -4.51 40.24 7.40
CA TYR A 133 -3.21 40.84 7.63
C TYR A 133 -2.42 40.10 8.72
N ARG A 134 -3.06 39.78 9.84
CA ARG A 134 -2.44 38.98 10.91
C ARG A 134 -1.93 37.64 10.42
N ARG A 135 -2.74 36.92 9.62
CA ARG A 135 -2.33 35.66 8.99
C ARG A 135 -1.15 35.85 8.06
N LEU A 136 -1.14 36.91 7.25
CA LEU A 136 0.01 37.21 6.40
C LEU A 136 1.27 37.45 7.23
N LEU A 137 1.19 38.28 8.28
CA LEU A 137 2.34 38.53 9.16
C LEU A 137 2.90 37.25 9.75
N GLN A 138 2.05 36.37 10.29
CA GLN A 138 2.47 35.10 10.88
C GLN A 138 3.11 34.17 9.83
N MET A 139 2.44 33.96 8.68
CA MET A 139 2.98 33.07 7.62
C MET A 139 4.27 33.62 7.00
N PHE A 140 4.35 34.95 6.80
CA PHE A 140 5.54 35.56 6.24
C PHE A 140 6.74 35.47 7.20
N ALA A 141 6.51 35.62 8.50
CA ALA A 141 7.53 35.43 9.54
C ALA A 141 8.11 34.00 9.53
N ASP A 142 7.24 33.01 9.49
CA ASP A 142 7.62 31.59 9.51
C ASP A 142 8.34 31.21 8.21
N VAL A 143 7.75 31.50 7.07
CA VAL A 143 8.24 31.02 5.77
C VAL A 143 9.46 31.78 5.27
N VAL A 144 9.49 33.10 5.45
CA VAL A 144 10.56 33.94 4.90
C VAL A 144 11.73 34.08 5.87
N TYR A 145 11.43 34.23 7.15
CA TYR A 145 12.47 34.54 8.16
C TYR A 145 12.74 33.36 9.11
N GLY A 146 11.93 32.29 9.09
CA GLY A 146 12.08 31.15 10.01
C GLY A 146 11.71 31.48 11.45
N ILE A 147 10.90 32.52 11.69
CA ILE A 147 10.42 32.92 13.01
C ILE A 147 9.26 31.98 13.37
N SER A 148 9.37 31.26 14.52
CA SER A 148 8.35 30.28 14.91
C SER A 148 6.94 30.89 15.03
N LYS A 149 5.97 30.23 14.43
CA LYS A 149 4.55 30.62 14.50
C LYS A 149 3.99 30.55 15.92
N GLU A 150 4.55 29.70 16.79
CA GLU A 150 4.12 29.58 18.20
C GLU A 150 4.18 30.92 18.95
N LEU A 151 5.18 31.78 18.64
CA LEU A 151 5.30 33.10 19.25
C LEU A 151 4.08 34.01 18.95
N PHE A 152 3.54 33.88 17.76
CA PHE A 152 2.33 34.62 17.33
C PHE A 152 1.07 34.01 17.94
N ASP A 153 1.00 32.70 18.03
CA ASP A 153 -0.14 31.99 18.62
C ASP A 153 -0.24 32.24 20.16
N GLU A 154 0.90 32.24 20.85
CA GLU A 154 0.97 32.59 22.28
C GLU A 154 0.55 34.04 22.51
N LEU A 155 1.10 34.98 21.72
CA LEU A 155 0.71 36.40 21.83
C LEU A 155 -0.78 36.59 21.58
N LEU A 156 -1.37 35.88 20.60
CA LEU A 156 -2.81 35.95 20.34
C LEU A 156 -3.63 35.49 21.53
N LYS A 157 -3.28 34.35 22.13
CA LYS A 157 -3.95 33.82 23.34
C LYS A 157 -3.87 34.76 24.52
N ASP A 158 -2.70 35.37 24.74
CA ASP A 158 -2.50 36.33 25.82
C ASP A 158 -3.28 37.61 25.59
N PHE A 159 -3.36 38.04 24.34
CA PHE A 159 -4.15 39.21 23.95
C PHE A 159 -5.65 38.99 24.14
N GLU A 160 -6.19 37.85 23.70
CA GLU A 160 -7.60 37.50 23.92
C GLU A 160 -7.93 37.38 25.40
N LYS A 161 -7.03 36.75 26.18
CA LYS A 161 -7.19 36.66 27.64
C LYS A 161 -7.15 37.99 28.34
N GLY A 162 -6.27 38.89 27.89
CA GLY A 162 -6.15 40.24 28.42
C GLY A 162 -7.39 41.11 28.17
N HIS A 163 -8.04 40.96 27.04
CA HIS A 163 -9.25 41.67 26.65
C HIS A 163 -10.56 40.97 27.03
N GLY A 164 -10.48 39.72 27.47
CA GLY A 164 -11.64 38.91 27.87
C GLY A 164 -12.62 38.57 26.76
N LYS A 165 -12.19 38.62 25.50
CA LYS A 165 -13.00 38.33 24.31
C LYS A 165 -12.16 37.72 23.18
N PRO A 166 -12.76 36.93 22.31
CA PRO A 166 -12.06 36.33 21.18
C PRO A 166 -11.73 37.40 20.11
N VAL A 167 -10.72 37.07 19.27
CA VAL A 167 -10.22 38.00 18.23
C VAL A 167 -11.30 38.52 17.27
N LYS A 168 -12.33 37.72 17.01
CA LYS A 168 -13.48 38.12 16.16
C LYS A 168 -14.36 39.23 16.74
N GLU A 169 -14.25 39.52 18.03
CA GLU A 169 -15.03 40.52 18.73
C GLU A 169 -14.19 41.78 19.08
N LEU A 170 -12.95 41.86 18.58
CA LEU A 170 -12.09 42.99 18.77
C LEU A 170 -12.59 44.22 18.02
N THR A 171 -12.40 45.39 18.59
CA THR A 171 -12.62 46.67 17.93
C THR A 171 -11.51 46.96 16.93
N LEU A 172 -11.71 47.98 16.06
CA LEU A 172 -10.70 48.40 15.09
C LEU A 172 -9.37 48.77 15.77
N ASP A 173 -9.42 49.50 16.87
CA ASP A 173 -8.22 49.97 17.61
C ASP A 173 -7.49 48.74 18.23
N GLU A 174 -8.22 47.78 18.76
CA GLU A 174 -7.64 46.56 19.34
C GLU A 174 -7.00 45.67 18.25
N HIS A 175 -7.61 45.57 17.06
CA HIS A 175 -6.98 44.92 15.91
C HIS A 175 -5.68 45.59 15.49
N GLN A 176 -5.64 46.90 15.46
CA GLN A 176 -4.44 47.71 15.15
C GLN A 176 -3.34 47.48 16.20
N ASP A 177 -3.69 47.46 17.47
CA ASP A 177 -2.74 47.17 18.54
C ASP A 177 -2.16 45.74 18.46
N LEU A 178 -3.00 44.76 18.20
CA LEU A 178 -2.55 43.37 17.98
C LEU A 178 -1.57 43.26 16.81
N VAL A 179 -1.86 43.91 15.68
CA VAL A 179 -0.94 43.92 14.52
C VAL A 179 0.38 44.61 14.87
N LYS A 180 0.34 45.68 15.65
CA LYS A 180 1.56 46.35 16.14
C LYS A 180 2.42 45.38 16.99
N GLN A 181 1.79 44.64 17.90
CA GLN A 181 2.49 43.65 18.71
C GLN A 181 3.05 42.51 17.87
N TYR A 182 2.36 42.05 16.80
CA TYR A 182 2.90 41.10 15.82
C TYR A 182 4.17 41.61 15.13
N LYS A 183 4.18 42.92 14.75
CA LYS A 183 5.39 43.52 14.14
C LYS A 183 6.54 43.69 15.15
N GLU A 184 6.24 43.79 16.45
CA GLU A 184 7.27 43.81 17.49
C GLU A 184 8.00 42.44 17.62
N ILE A 185 7.35 41.35 17.30
CA ILE A 185 8.03 40.01 17.21
C ILE A 185 9.12 40.05 16.12
N TYR A 186 8.83 40.63 14.95
CA TYR A 186 9.85 40.80 13.89
C TYR A 186 11.05 41.59 14.38
N LEU A 187 10.80 42.71 15.07
CA LEU A 187 11.87 43.55 15.57
C LEU A 187 12.74 42.87 16.62
N LYS A 188 12.14 42.03 17.48
CA LYS A 188 12.88 41.23 18.47
C LYS A 188 13.82 40.22 17.81
N GLU A 189 13.45 39.71 16.64
CA GLU A 189 14.25 38.80 15.83
C GLU A 189 15.16 39.51 14.80
N ASN A 190 15.36 40.86 14.97
CA ASN A 190 16.15 41.70 14.08
C ASN A 190 15.67 41.69 12.62
N GLN A 191 14.37 41.54 12.40
CA GLN A 191 13.74 41.54 11.08
C GLN A 191 12.71 42.68 10.99
N SER A 192 12.25 42.95 9.77
CA SER A 192 11.14 43.90 9.55
C SER A 192 10.24 43.37 8.46
N PHE A 193 8.92 43.57 8.64
CA PHE A 193 7.97 43.20 7.61
C PHE A 193 8.03 44.22 6.45
N PRO A 194 8.17 43.79 5.17
CA PRO A 194 8.23 44.65 4.01
C PRO A 194 6.89 45.38 3.79
N GLU A 195 6.88 46.66 3.75
CA GLU A 195 5.66 47.47 3.51
C GLU A 195 5.30 47.57 2.01
N ASN A 196 6.26 47.37 1.11
CA ASN A 196 6.02 47.34 -0.34
C ASN A 196 5.53 45.95 -0.78
N PRO A 197 4.33 45.80 -1.42
CA PRO A 197 3.80 44.53 -1.89
C PRO A 197 4.75 43.75 -2.83
N MET A 198 5.51 44.45 -3.68
CA MET A 198 6.46 43.77 -4.58
C MET A 198 7.63 43.18 -3.84
N ASP A 199 8.15 43.84 -2.80
CA ASP A 199 9.22 43.28 -1.97
C ASP A 199 8.73 42.06 -1.18
N GLN A 200 7.46 42.07 -0.71
CA GLN A 200 6.82 40.89 -0.12
C GLN A 200 6.77 39.73 -1.13
N LEU A 201 6.35 40.00 -2.37
CA LEU A 201 6.22 38.97 -3.41
C LEU A 201 7.58 38.36 -3.78
N PHE A 202 8.62 39.18 -3.97
CA PHE A 202 9.96 38.69 -4.28
C PHE A 202 10.52 37.84 -3.15
N ALA A 203 10.39 38.27 -1.90
CA ALA A 203 10.83 37.49 -0.74
C ALA A 203 10.08 36.18 -0.61
N ALA A 204 8.77 36.17 -0.84
CA ALA A 204 7.94 34.98 -0.81
C ALA A 204 8.34 33.94 -1.90
N ILE A 205 8.59 34.38 -3.14
CA ILE A 205 9.03 33.52 -4.25
C ILE A 205 10.38 32.87 -3.91
N GLN A 206 11.35 33.66 -3.42
CA GLN A 206 12.68 33.17 -3.03
C GLN A 206 12.57 32.15 -1.88
N ALA A 207 11.72 32.43 -0.88
CA ALA A 207 11.49 31.52 0.24
C ALA A 207 10.89 30.20 -0.23
N VAL A 208 9.92 30.21 -1.15
CA VAL A 208 9.34 28.99 -1.72
C VAL A 208 10.37 28.21 -2.54
N PHE A 209 11.24 28.85 -3.30
CA PHE A 209 12.35 28.16 -3.98
C PHE A 209 13.29 27.48 -2.98
N ASN A 210 13.67 28.18 -1.91
CA ASN A 210 14.54 27.65 -0.87
C ASN A 210 13.89 26.47 -0.12
N SER A 211 12.55 26.44 0.01
CA SER A 211 11.81 25.40 0.68
C SER A 211 12.00 24.02 0.04
N TRP A 212 12.40 23.95 -1.24
CA TRP A 212 12.79 22.71 -1.90
C TRP A 212 13.93 21.97 -1.15
N ASN A 213 14.82 22.73 -0.53
CA ASN A 213 15.98 22.22 0.20
C ASN A 213 15.80 22.12 1.73
N ASN A 214 14.58 22.35 2.25
CA ASN A 214 14.24 22.10 3.65
C ASN A 214 14.53 20.65 4.04
N ASN A 215 14.88 20.37 5.30
CA ASN A 215 15.10 19.00 5.80
C ASN A 215 13.89 18.08 5.58
N ARG A 216 12.68 18.55 5.94
CA ARG A 216 11.44 17.77 5.75
C ARG A 216 11.21 17.42 4.27
N ALA A 217 11.48 18.33 3.33
CA ALA A 217 11.33 18.07 1.89
C ALA A 217 12.41 17.10 1.37
N LYS A 218 13.64 17.16 1.87
CA LYS A 218 14.73 16.22 1.54
C LYS A 218 14.39 14.80 2.00
N VAL A 219 14.05 14.66 3.29
CA VAL A 219 13.69 13.35 3.87
C VAL A 219 12.49 12.74 3.13
N TYR A 220 11.46 13.55 2.83
CA TYR A 220 10.31 13.05 2.07
C TYR A 220 10.70 12.54 0.67
N ARG A 221 11.58 13.27 -0.05
CA ARG A 221 12.07 12.83 -1.36
C ARG A 221 12.88 11.54 -1.28
N GLU A 222 13.75 11.42 -0.29
CA GLU A 222 14.53 10.20 -0.05
C GLU A 222 13.61 8.99 0.18
N LEU A 223 12.63 9.13 1.10
CA LEU A 223 11.66 8.07 1.41
C LEU A 223 10.81 7.66 0.19
N ASN A 224 10.47 8.61 -0.68
CA ASN A 224 9.63 8.37 -1.85
C ASN A 224 10.44 8.19 -3.16
N LYS A 225 11.77 8.09 -3.08
CA LYS A 225 12.66 7.92 -4.24
C LYS A 225 12.47 9.01 -5.31
N ILE A 226 12.21 10.25 -4.89
CA ILE A 226 12.05 11.41 -5.77
C ILE A 226 13.43 12.05 -5.98
N PRO A 227 13.88 12.27 -7.23
CA PRO A 227 15.15 12.93 -7.51
C PRO A 227 15.25 14.34 -6.91
N HIS A 228 16.45 14.72 -6.45
CA HIS A 228 16.68 16.01 -5.79
C HIS A 228 16.83 17.19 -6.76
N ASP A 229 17.08 16.93 -8.03
CA ASP A 229 17.39 17.89 -9.09
C ASP A 229 16.17 18.44 -9.83
N LEU A 230 14.95 18.07 -9.40
CA LEU A 230 13.71 18.45 -10.09
C LEU A 230 13.23 19.88 -9.80
N GLY A 231 13.62 20.48 -8.69
CA GLY A 231 13.13 21.81 -8.28
C GLY A 231 11.62 21.87 -7.98
N THR A 232 11.14 23.07 -7.69
CA THR A 232 9.71 23.36 -7.51
C THR A 232 9.31 24.55 -8.37
N ALA A 233 8.13 24.50 -8.98
CA ALA A 233 7.50 25.68 -9.56
C ALA A 233 6.87 26.55 -8.44
N VAL A 234 6.65 27.83 -8.74
CA VAL A 234 5.94 28.76 -7.87
C VAL A 234 4.70 29.27 -8.57
N ASN A 235 3.53 29.10 -7.95
CA ASN A 235 2.27 29.59 -8.48
C ASN A 235 1.87 30.87 -7.74
N VAL A 236 1.75 31.98 -8.46
CA VAL A 236 1.25 33.26 -7.98
C VAL A 236 -0.18 33.42 -8.47
N GLN A 237 -1.15 33.46 -7.57
CA GLN A 237 -2.56 33.43 -7.91
C GLN A 237 -3.33 34.52 -7.17
N ALA A 238 -4.25 35.18 -7.86
CA ALA A 238 -5.13 36.16 -7.24
C ALA A 238 -5.97 35.50 -6.14
N MET A 239 -6.05 36.17 -4.98
CA MET A 239 -6.84 35.71 -3.85
C MET A 239 -8.34 35.81 -4.13
N VAL A 240 -9.06 34.76 -3.70
CA VAL A 240 -10.51 34.74 -3.51
C VAL A 240 -10.79 34.34 -2.07
N PHE A 241 -11.84 34.91 -1.48
CA PHE A 241 -12.03 34.88 -0.04
C PHE A 241 -13.31 34.11 0.37
N GLY A 242 -13.13 32.96 0.98
CA GLY A 242 -14.23 32.18 1.57
C GLY A 242 -14.77 32.77 2.88
N ASN A 243 -14.15 33.81 3.41
CA ASN A 243 -14.53 34.51 4.63
C ASN A 243 -14.91 35.97 4.40
N SER A 244 -15.29 36.33 3.18
CA SER A 244 -15.67 37.74 2.86
C SER A 244 -17.07 38.14 3.36
N ASP A 245 -18.01 37.18 3.41
CA ASP A 245 -19.37 37.36 3.93
C ASP A 245 -20.02 36.01 4.30
N GLN A 246 -21.28 36.02 4.68
CA GLN A 246 -22.08 34.84 5.07
C GLN A 246 -22.40 33.91 3.89
N ASN A 247 -22.29 34.36 2.64
CA ASN A 247 -22.51 33.56 1.43
C ASN A 247 -21.19 33.07 0.85
N SER A 248 -20.09 33.26 1.57
CA SER A 248 -18.75 32.82 1.21
C SER A 248 -18.37 31.61 2.02
N GLY A 249 -17.50 30.76 1.45
CA GLY A 249 -17.05 29.54 2.08
C GLY A 249 -15.90 28.90 1.32
N THR A 250 -15.33 27.87 1.87
CA THR A 250 -14.26 27.10 1.24
C THR A 250 -14.41 25.63 1.59
N GLY A 251 -13.88 24.74 0.75
CA GLY A 251 -14.00 23.32 1.00
C GLY A 251 -13.14 22.46 0.09
N VAL A 252 -13.22 21.16 0.36
CA VAL A 252 -12.58 20.09 -0.42
C VAL A 252 -13.65 19.08 -0.79
N CYS A 253 -13.68 18.64 -2.03
CA CYS A 253 -14.67 17.72 -2.52
C CYS A 253 -14.10 16.76 -3.56
N PHE A 254 -14.41 15.48 -3.38
CA PHE A 254 -14.16 14.44 -4.36
C PHE A 254 -15.35 14.32 -5.33
N THR A 255 -15.08 14.05 -6.60
CA THR A 255 -16.14 13.82 -7.60
C THR A 255 -16.93 12.54 -7.36
N ARG A 256 -16.37 11.60 -6.61
CA ARG A 256 -16.98 10.35 -6.15
C ARG A 256 -16.61 10.07 -4.71
N ASN A 257 -17.36 9.20 -4.04
CA ASN A 257 -17.00 8.78 -2.68
C ASN A 257 -15.66 8.01 -2.67
N PRO A 258 -14.62 8.53 -2.00
CA PRO A 258 -13.29 7.91 -1.99
C PRO A 258 -13.21 6.60 -1.20
N ALA A 259 -14.22 6.28 -0.38
CA ALA A 259 -14.29 5.05 0.39
C ALA A 259 -15.06 3.94 -0.36
N SER A 260 -16.22 4.26 -0.97
CA SER A 260 -17.08 3.29 -1.64
C SER A 260 -16.96 3.28 -3.16
N GLY A 261 -16.56 4.38 -3.79
CA GLY A 261 -16.49 4.57 -5.25
C GLY A 261 -17.83 5.02 -5.88
N GLU A 262 -18.88 5.23 -5.07
CA GLU A 262 -20.18 5.66 -5.55
C GLU A 262 -20.10 6.99 -6.29
N ASP A 263 -20.87 7.13 -7.38
CA ASP A 263 -20.99 8.34 -8.20
C ASP A 263 -21.82 9.41 -7.47
N GLN A 264 -21.26 9.92 -6.38
CA GLN A 264 -21.82 10.96 -5.55
C GLN A 264 -20.69 11.88 -5.07
N LEU A 265 -20.90 13.20 -5.15
CA LEU A 265 -20.00 14.19 -4.58
C LEU A 265 -19.79 13.90 -3.09
N PHE A 266 -18.54 13.81 -2.69
CA PHE A 266 -18.16 13.52 -1.31
C PHE A 266 -17.13 14.53 -0.83
N GLY A 267 -17.49 15.33 0.17
CA GLY A 267 -16.58 16.38 0.65
C GLY A 267 -17.18 17.19 1.77
N GLU A 268 -16.41 18.16 2.18
CA GLU A 268 -16.71 19.02 3.32
C GLU A 268 -16.45 20.49 2.98
N PHE A 269 -17.21 21.39 3.57
CA PHE A 269 -17.02 22.81 3.41
C PHE A 269 -17.30 23.59 4.71
N LEU A 270 -16.72 24.76 4.81
CA LEU A 270 -16.97 25.71 5.90
C LEU A 270 -17.46 27.03 5.30
N LEU A 271 -18.57 27.55 5.84
CA LEU A 271 -19.02 28.91 5.59
C LEU A 271 -18.17 29.91 6.38
N ASN A 272 -17.95 31.07 5.78
CA ASN A 272 -17.17 32.17 6.38
C ASN A 272 -15.80 31.67 6.91
N ALA A 273 -15.00 31.02 6.04
CA ALA A 273 -13.72 30.40 6.38
C ALA A 273 -12.72 30.53 5.24
N GLN A 274 -11.44 30.51 5.55
CA GLN A 274 -10.35 30.35 4.58
C GLN A 274 -9.92 28.89 4.47
N GLY A 275 -9.21 28.52 3.39
CA GLY A 275 -8.83 27.12 3.11
C GLY A 275 -8.06 26.43 4.25
N GLU A 276 -7.25 27.18 5.00
CA GLU A 276 -6.51 26.66 6.15
C GLU A 276 -7.43 26.21 7.29
N ASP A 277 -8.58 26.85 7.46
CA ASP A 277 -9.53 26.55 8.55
C ASP A 277 -10.16 25.17 8.38
N VAL A 278 -10.30 24.68 7.12
CA VAL A 278 -10.79 23.33 6.82
C VAL A 278 -9.77 22.26 7.21
N VAL A 279 -8.48 22.54 6.98
CA VAL A 279 -7.38 21.60 7.22
C VAL A 279 -6.97 21.59 8.70
N ALA A 280 -7.05 22.74 9.36
CA ALA A 280 -6.64 22.90 10.77
C ALA A 280 -7.59 22.24 11.79
N GLY A 281 -8.80 21.82 11.37
CA GLY A 281 -9.74 21.12 12.26
C GLY A 281 -10.33 21.96 13.40
N ILE A 282 -10.15 23.30 13.38
CA ILE A 282 -10.60 24.23 14.43
C ILE A 282 -12.13 24.30 14.51
N ARG A 283 -12.81 24.09 13.38
CA ARG A 283 -14.27 24.11 13.24
C ARG A 283 -14.72 22.81 12.58
N THR A 284 -15.87 22.29 12.98
CA THR A 284 -16.46 21.10 12.32
C THR A 284 -17.03 21.51 10.96
N PRO A 285 -16.55 20.96 9.86
CA PRO A 285 -17.07 21.27 8.52
C PRO A 285 -18.44 20.61 8.29
N GLU A 286 -19.21 21.19 7.38
CA GLU A 286 -20.47 20.64 6.91
C GLU A 286 -20.24 19.73 5.69
N PRO A 287 -21.02 18.64 5.53
CA PRO A 287 -20.94 17.79 4.35
C PRO A 287 -21.34 18.60 3.10
N ILE A 288 -20.66 18.35 1.97
CA ILE A 288 -20.91 19.08 0.71
C ILE A 288 -22.39 19.02 0.25
N ALA A 289 -23.12 17.97 0.60
CA ALA A 289 -24.52 17.84 0.31
C ALA A 289 -25.41 18.93 0.96
N ALA A 290 -24.96 19.52 2.09
CA ALA A 290 -25.66 20.62 2.73
C ALA A 290 -25.67 21.90 1.86
N LEU A 291 -24.68 22.05 0.97
CA LEU A 291 -24.60 23.16 0.01
C LEU A 291 -25.80 23.18 -0.97
N GLU A 292 -26.40 22.02 -1.25
CA GLU A 292 -27.60 21.94 -2.11
C GLU A 292 -28.77 22.72 -1.52
N LYS A 293 -28.89 22.77 -0.19
CA LYS A 293 -29.94 23.50 0.51
C LYS A 293 -29.57 24.95 0.74
N SER A 294 -28.33 25.23 1.13
CA SER A 294 -27.87 26.60 1.49
C SER A 294 -27.58 27.46 0.25
N GLN A 295 -26.98 26.88 -0.80
CA GLN A 295 -26.60 27.58 -2.04
C GLN A 295 -26.86 26.72 -3.29
N PRO A 296 -28.12 26.48 -3.72
CA PRO A 296 -28.47 25.53 -4.78
C PRO A 296 -27.81 25.80 -6.13
N GLN A 297 -27.60 27.07 -6.48
CA GLN A 297 -26.97 27.47 -7.74
C GLN A 297 -25.48 27.13 -7.76
N VAL A 298 -24.80 27.37 -6.64
CA VAL A 298 -23.39 27.00 -6.47
C VAL A 298 -23.20 25.50 -6.52
N PHE A 299 -24.05 24.74 -5.82
CA PHE A 299 -24.01 23.28 -5.85
C PHE A 299 -24.24 22.70 -7.25
N LYS A 300 -25.17 23.28 -8.01
CA LYS A 300 -25.42 22.87 -9.41
C LYS A 300 -24.20 23.13 -10.27
N ALA A 301 -23.61 24.32 -10.20
CA ALA A 301 -22.39 24.65 -10.94
C ALA A 301 -21.23 23.72 -10.54
N PHE A 302 -21.11 23.41 -9.24
CA PHE A 302 -20.09 22.51 -8.74
C PHE A 302 -20.22 21.10 -9.35
N LYS A 303 -21.45 20.55 -9.43
CA LYS A 303 -21.71 19.24 -10.08
C LYS A 303 -21.30 19.25 -11.55
N GLU A 304 -21.55 20.33 -12.27
CA GLU A 304 -21.15 20.47 -13.68
C GLU A 304 -19.62 20.50 -13.82
N TYR A 305 -18.93 21.27 -13.00
CA TYR A 305 -17.45 21.34 -13.03
C TYR A 305 -16.79 20.02 -12.61
N ALA A 306 -17.33 19.36 -11.61
CA ALA A 306 -16.86 18.04 -11.18
C ALA A 306 -16.96 17.00 -12.33
N ARG A 307 -18.05 17.05 -13.10
CA ARG A 307 -18.24 16.19 -14.27
C ARG A 307 -17.28 16.50 -15.41
N ILE A 308 -17.05 17.79 -15.69
CA ILE A 308 -16.07 18.21 -16.69
C ILE A 308 -14.70 17.67 -16.33
N LEU A 309 -14.28 17.82 -15.07
CA LEU A 309 -12.98 17.37 -14.59
C LEU A 309 -12.85 15.85 -14.63
N GLU A 310 -13.87 15.09 -14.14
CA GLU A 310 -13.83 13.64 -14.17
C GLU A 310 -13.77 13.07 -15.59
N ASN A 311 -14.55 13.62 -16.52
CA ASN A 311 -14.54 13.21 -17.92
C ASN A 311 -13.23 13.55 -18.61
N HIS A 312 -12.64 14.71 -18.32
CA HIS A 312 -11.39 15.16 -18.92
C HIS A 312 -10.21 14.31 -18.44
N TYR A 313 -10.04 14.16 -17.13
CA TYR A 313 -8.97 13.36 -16.55
C TYR A 313 -9.27 11.85 -16.59
N LYS A 314 -10.50 11.49 -16.96
CA LYS A 314 -11.00 10.10 -17.01
C LYS A 314 -10.85 9.37 -15.70
N ASP A 315 -10.84 10.07 -14.58
CA ASP A 315 -10.64 9.53 -13.24
C ASP A 315 -11.24 10.44 -12.18
N MET A 316 -11.55 9.86 -11.00
CA MET A 316 -12.05 10.60 -9.85
C MET A 316 -11.08 11.73 -9.47
N GLN A 317 -11.63 12.92 -9.25
CA GLN A 317 -10.87 14.11 -8.89
C GLN A 317 -11.13 14.53 -7.45
N ASP A 318 -10.09 15.06 -6.81
CA ASP A 318 -10.08 15.76 -5.54
C ASP A 318 -9.93 17.26 -5.85
N ILE A 319 -10.93 18.04 -5.46
CA ILE A 319 -11.12 19.43 -5.86
C ILE A 319 -11.10 20.34 -4.62
N GLU A 320 -10.17 21.29 -4.60
CA GLU A 320 -10.18 22.41 -3.64
C GLU A 320 -10.94 23.59 -4.26
N PHE A 321 -11.90 24.14 -3.53
CA PHE A 321 -12.74 25.22 -4.02
C PHE A 321 -12.99 26.31 -2.99
N THR A 322 -13.32 27.51 -3.47
CA THR A 322 -13.77 28.63 -2.64
C THR A 322 -15.01 29.26 -3.28
N ILE A 323 -15.95 29.62 -2.43
CA ILE A 323 -17.13 30.41 -2.79
C ILE A 323 -16.90 31.81 -2.24
N GLU A 324 -16.87 32.79 -3.11
CA GLU A 324 -16.81 34.21 -2.73
C GLU A 324 -18.08 34.92 -3.17
N LYS A 325 -18.84 35.41 -2.21
CA LYS A 325 -20.11 36.16 -2.46
C LYS A 325 -21.06 35.38 -3.40
N GLY A 326 -21.19 34.08 -3.17
CA GLY A 326 -22.04 33.19 -3.98
C GLY A 326 -21.47 32.77 -5.35
N LYS A 327 -20.23 33.14 -5.68
CA LYS A 327 -19.53 32.74 -6.90
C LYS A 327 -18.51 31.65 -6.59
N LEU A 328 -18.60 30.52 -7.28
CA LEU A 328 -17.70 29.39 -7.13
C LEU A 328 -16.39 29.60 -7.88
N TYR A 329 -15.28 29.25 -7.25
CA TYR A 329 -13.94 29.19 -7.84
C TYR A 329 -13.29 27.85 -7.55
N ILE A 330 -12.59 27.30 -8.54
CA ILE A 330 -11.80 26.06 -8.40
C ILE A 330 -10.33 26.46 -8.19
N LEU A 331 -9.76 26.06 -7.06
CA LEU A 331 -8.39 26.44 -6.70
C LEU A 331 -7.36 25.41 -7.10
N GLN A 332 -7.73 24.14 -7.09
CA GLN A 332 -6.85 23.01 -7.40
C GLN A 332 -7.68 21.78 -7.73
N THR A 333 -7.16 20.94 -8.63
CA THR A 333 -7.62 19.57 -8.83
C THR A 333 -6.44 18.61 -8.83
N ARG A 334 -6.70 17.37 -8.39
CA ARG A 334 -5.75 16.26 -8.46
C ARG A 334 -6.49 14.94 -8.50
N ASN A 335 -5.82 13.87 -8.95
CA ASN A 335 -6.41 12.53 -8.86
C ASN A 335 -6.68 12.18 -7.40
N GLY A 336 -7.92 11.81 -7.11
CA GLY A 336 -8.36 11.51 -5.76
C GLY A 336 -7.71 10.26 -5.20
N LYS A 337 -7.14 10.36 -4.00
CA LYS A 337 -6.73 9.19 -3.21
C LYS A 337 -7.98 8.46 -2.74
N ARG A 338 -7.95 7.14 -2.84
CA ARG A 338 -9.14 6.30 -2.62
C ARG A 338 -8.77 4.92 -2.10
N THR A 339 -9.75 4.24 -1.53
CA THR A 339 -9.60 2.86 -1.09
C THR A 339 -9.51 1.90 -2.26
N ALA A 340 -9.08 0.67 -2.01
CA ALA A 340 -9.08 -0.40 -3.01
C ALA A 340 -10.49 -0.67 -3.55
N LYS A 341 -11.50 -0.70 -2.68
CA LYS A 341 -12.92 -0.86 -3.04
C LYS A 341 -13.38 0.23 -4.00
N ALA A 342 -13.13 1.49 -3.64
CA ALA A 342 -13.48 2.61 -4.48
C ALA A 342 -12.72 2.58 -5.82
N SER A 343 -11.44 2.22 -5.82
CA SER A 343 -10.63 2.11 -7.04
C SER A 343 -11.22 1.10 -8.02
N LEU A 344 -11.61 -0.08 -7.52
CA LEU A 344 -12.26 -1.12 -8.31
C LEU A 344 -13.61 -0.63 -8.86
N LYS A 345 -14.48 -0.14 -8.00
CA LYS A 345 -15.82 0.35 -8.38
C LYS A 345 -15.73 1.45 -9.43
N ILE A 346 -14.90 2.46 -9.22
CA ILE A 346 -14.68 3.57 -10.15
C ILE A 346 -14.18 3.07 -11.51
N ALA A 347 -13.21 2.15 -11.52
CA ALA A 347 -12.67 1.60 -12.77
C ALA A 347 -13.76 0.89 -13.58
N LEU A 348 -14.62 0.09 -12.94
CA LEU A 348 -15.72 -0.60 -13.59
C LEU A 348 -16.79 0.37 -14.11
N ASP A 349 -17.21 1.34 -13.28
CA ASP A 349 -18.20 2.33 -13.65
C ASP A 349 -17.76 3.18 -14.85
N LEU A 350 -16.50 3.62 -14.87
CA LEU A 350 -15.93 4.38 -15.99
C LEU A 350 -15.89 3.56 -17.30
N VAL A 351 -15.69 2.23 -17.20
CA VAL A 351 -15.84 1.34 -18.39
C VAL A 351 -17.29 1.26 -18.83
N ASP A 352 -18.24 1.10 -17.90
CA ASP A 352 -19.67 1.01 -18.20
C ASP A 352 -20.20 2.32 -18.80
N GLN A 353 -19.68 3.46 -18.37
CA GLN A 353 -19.98 4.78 -18.92
C GLN A 353 -19.26 5.06 -20.26
N GLY A 354 -18.38 4.15 -20.73
CA GLY A 354 -17.63 4.31 -21.98
C GLY A 354 -16.52 5.36 -21.92
N ILE A 355 -16.11 5.81 -20.74
CA ILE A 355 -15.09 6.84 -20.52
C ILE A 355 -13.68 6.26 -20.68
N ILE A 356 -13.47 5.00 -20.21
CA ILE A 356 -12.20 4.29 -20.31
C ILE A 356 -12.39 2.89 -20.93
N SER A 357 -11.31 2.33 -21.46
CA SER A 357 -11.28 0.95 -21.94
C SER A 357 -11.08 -0.07 -20.80
N LYS A 358 -11.39 -1.35 -21.05
CA LYS A 358 -11.08 -2.45 -20.12
C LYS A 358 -9.58 -2.54 -19.82
N LYS A 359 -8.73 -2.26 -20.80
CA LYS A 359 -7.29 -2.17 -20.62
C LYS A 359 -6.92 -1.09 -19.61
N ASP A 360 -7.51 0.10 -19.76
CA ASP A 360 -7.25 1.20 -18.82
C ASP A 360 -7.69 0.85 -17.40
N ALA A 361 -8.85 0.19 -17.26
CA ALA A 361 -9.35 -0.26 -15.96
C ALA A 361 -8.41 -1.26 -15.30
N LEU A 362 -7.93 -2.27 -16.04
CA LEU A 362 -6.95 -3.25 -15.56
C LEU A 362 -5.64 -2.59 -15.12
N MET A 363 -5.14 -1.60 -15.88
CA MET A 363 -3.89 -0.89 -15.57
C MET A 363 -4.01 0.07 -14.38
N ARG A 364 -5.20 0.54 -14.03
CA ARG A 364 -5.44 1.50 -12.93
C ARG A 364 -5.58 0.85 -11.57
N VAL A 365 -6.11 -0.36 -11.51
CA VAL A 365 -6.25 -1.09 -10.24
C VAL A 365 -4.90 -1.70 -9.88
N SER A 366 -4.33 -1.30 -8.74
CA SER A 366 -3.07 -1.87 -8.28
C SER A 366 -3.26 -3.32 -7.82
N PRO A 367 -2.44 -4.28 -8.26
CA PRO A 367 -2.47 -5.64 -7.74
C PRO A 367 -2.30 -5.73 -6.22
N SER A 368 -1.46 -4.87 -5.65
CA SER A 368 -1.25 -4.80 -4.20
C SER A 368 -2.50 -4.37 -3.42
N SER A 369 -3.39 -3.59 -4.05
CA SER A 369 -4.65 -3.18 -3.43
C SER A 369 -5.72 -4.27 -3.42
N ILE A 370 -5.60 -5.30 -4.26
CA ILE A 370 -6.58 -6.39 -4.32
C ILE A 370 -6.61 -7.19 -3.01
N SER A 371 -5.47 -7.36 -2.36
CA SER A 371 -5.42 -8.03 -1.06
C SER A 371 -6.35 -7.38 -0.02
N GLN A 372 -6.57 -6.07 -0.13
CA GLN A 372 -7.49 -5.32 0.73
C GLN A 372 -8.97 -5.60 0.45
N LEU A 373 -9.30 -6.10 -0.74
CA LEU A 373 -10.68 -6.44 -1.14
C LEU A 373 -11.12 -7.83 -0.68
N ILE A 374 -10.17 -8.62 -0.18
CA ILE A 374 -10.36 -9.99 0.27
C ILE A 374 -10.34 -10.04 1.81
N HIS A 375 -10.37 -8.87 2.47
CA HIS A 375 -10.34 -8.80 3.93
C HIS A 375 -11.67 -9.20 4.58
N PRO A 376 -11.60 -9.67 5.83
CA PRO A 376 -12.76 -10.11 6.57
C PRO A 376 -13.74 -8.97 6.84
N VAL A 377 -15.01 -9.32 6.92
CA VAL A 377 -16.08 -8.52 7.52
C VAL A 377 -16.55 -9.23 8.80
N PHE A 378 -17.27 -8.52 9.66
CA PHE A 378 -17.87 -9.17 10.84
C PHE A 378 -19.04 -10.09 10.44
N GLU A 379 -19.19 -11.17 11.17
CA GLU A 379 -20.31 -12.09 11.02
C GLU A 379 -21.61 -11.40 11.42
N GLU A 380 -22.64 -11.41 10.52
CA GLU A 380 -23.91 -10.69 10.74
C GLU A 380 -24.60 -11.11 12.04
N ALA A 381 -24.66 -12.40 12.35
CA ALA A 381 -25.27 -12.92 13.56
C ALA A 381 -24.57 -12.47 14.86
N ALA A 382 -23.25 -12.23 14.79
CA ALA A 382 -22.48 -11.70 15.91
C ALA A 382 -22.65 -10.18 16.04
N MET A 383 -22.82 -9.48 14.93
CA MET A 383 -23.06 -8.04 14.90
C MET A 383 -24.37 -7.63 15.55
N GLU A 384 -25.45 -8.44 15.43
CA GLU A 384 -26.73 -8.17 16.10
C GLU A 384 -26.61 -8.10 17.64
N LYS A 385 -25.60 -8.72 18.22
CA LYS A 385 -25.33 -8.77 19.66
C LYS A 385 -24.21 -7.83 20.10
N ALA A 386 -23.55 -7.19 19.14
CA ALA A 386 -22.41 -6.35 19.40
C ALA A 386 -22.81 -5.04 20.11
N THR A 387 -22.02 -4.62 21.07
CA THR A 387 -22.22 -3.36 21.78
C THR A 387 -21.36 -2.28 21.16
N LEU A 388 -22.00 -1.32 20.49
CA LEU A 388 -21.34 -0.15 19.95
C LEU A 388 -20.84 0.76 21.08
N ILE A 389 -19.59 1.21 21.00
CA ILE A 389 -19.02 2.14 21.99
C ILE A 389 -18.74 3.53 21.40
N ALA A 390 -18.45 3.62 20.13
CA ALA A 390 -18.25 4.89 19.46
C ALA A 390 -18.43 4.77 17.94
N GLN A 391 -18.72 5.91 17.32
CA GLN A 391 -18.76 6.03 15.87
C GLN A 391 -17.85 7.18 15.43
N GLY A 392 -17.04 6.92 14.41
CA GLY A 392 -16.16 7.89 13.76
C GLY A 392 -16.32 7.85 12.26
N LEU A 393 -15.32 8.38 11.56
CA LEU A 393 -15.29 8.39 10.11
C LEU A 393 -14.71 7.08 9.57
N PRO A 394 -15.34 6.44 8.57
CA PRO A 394 -14.85 5.22 7.93
C PRO A 394 -13.62 5.50 7.07
N ALA A 395 -12.47 5.60 7.71
CA ALA A 395 -11.25 6.09 7.09
C ALA A 395 -10.56 5.05 6.19
N SER A 396 -10.56 3.77 6.57
CA SER A 396 -10.07 2.66 5.76
C SER A 396 -10.87 1.40 6.06
N PRO A 397 -11.40 0.69 5.04
CA PRO A 397 -12.33 -0.41 5.25
C PRO A 397 -11.67 -1.66 5.83
N GLY A 398 -12.51 -2.57 6.30
CA GLY A 398 -12.15 -3.84 6.90
C GLY A 398 -12.74 -3.99 8.30
N ALA A 399 -12.82 -5.22 8.77
CA ALA A 399 -13.21 -5.57 10.13
C ALA A 399 -12.02 -6.21 10.85
N ALA A 400 -11.71 -5.72 12.03
CA ALA A 400 -10.60 -6.23 12.81
C ALA A 400 -10.93 -6.26 14.31
N THR A 401 -10.42 -7.29 14.98
CA THR A 401 -10.51 -7.45 16.41
C THR A 401 -9.12 -7.59 16.99
N GLY A 402 -8.87 -6.95 18.12
CA GLY A 402 -7.57 -7.02 18.81
C GLY A 402 -7.56 -6.28 20.13
N GLU A 403 -6.42 -6.35 20.77
CA GLU A 403 -6.16 -5.73 22.06
C GLU A 403 -5.75 -4.27 21.91
N ILE A 404 -6.29 -3.41 22.75
CA ILE A 404 -5.97 -1.98 22.78
C ILE A 404 -4.50 -1.78 23.13
N VAL A 405 -3.80 -0.97 22.33
CA VAL A 405 -2.49 -0.43 22.65
C VAL A 405 -2.46 1.07 22.33
N PHE A 406 -1.72 1.85 23.12
CA PHE A 406 -1.75 3.31 23.03
C PHE A 406 -0.49 3.92 22.42
N THR A 407 0.56 3.14 22.17
CA THR A 407 1.79 3.62 21.52
C THR A 407 2.29 2.65 20.46
N ALA A 408 3.09 3.17 19.52
CA ALA A 408 3.69 2.37 18.46
C ALA A 408 4.63 1.28 19.01
N GLU A 409 5.37 1.57 20.08
CA GLU A 409 6.28 0.63 20.73
C GLU A 409 5.50 -0.55 21.33
N ARG A 410 4.37 -0.26 22.02
CA ARG A 410 3.52 -1.30 22.61
C ARG A 410 2.85 -2.15 21.54
N ALA A 411 2.46 -1.55 20.41
CA ALA A 411 1.94 -2.31 19.28
C ALA A 411 2.95 -3.34 18.78
N LYS A 412 4.22 -2.94 18.60
CA LYS A 412 5.29 -3.84 18.19
C LYS A 412 5.59 -4.92 19.23
N GLU A 413 5.63 -4.55 20.50
CA GLU A 413 5.89 -5.50 21.60
C GLU A 413 4.81 -6.59 21.64
N PHE A 414 3.53 -6.24 21.63
CA PHE A 414 2.43 -7.20 21.67
C PHE A 414 2.37 -8.05 20.40
N HIS A 415 2.63 -7.43 19.24
CA HIS A 415 2.69 -8.15 17.97
C HIS A 415 3.80 -9.23 17.95
N ASN A 416 4.98 -8.91 18.47
CA ASN A 416 6.10 -9.87 18.60
C ASN A 416 5.80 -11.04 19.54
N LEU A 417 4.83 -10.87 20.47
CA LEU A 417 4.29 -11.94 21.31
C LEU A 417 3.16 -12.74 20.63
N GLY A 418 2.89 -12.48 19.35
CA GLY A 418 1.83 -13.15 18.57
C GLY A 418 0.41 -12.64 18.88
N ARG A 419 0.26 -11.49 19.58
CA ARG A 419 -1.04 -10.91 19.93
C ARG A 419 -1.53 -10.00 18.81
N LYS A 420 -2.84 -10.00 18.57
CA LYS A 420 -3.49 -9.07 17.64
C LYS A 420 -3.75 -7.76 18.36
N VAL A 421 -3.31 -6.64 17.78
CA VAL A 421 -3.39 -5.32 18.43
C VAL A 421 -4.17 -4.31 17.60
N ILE A 422 -4.82 -3.37 18.29
CA ILE A 422 -5.46 -2.19 17.72
C ILE A 422 -4.78 -0.97 18.33
N LEU A 423 -4.20 -0.14 17.48
CA LEU A 423 -3.55 1.10 17.89
C LEU A 423 -4.61 2.19 18.11
N VAL A 424 -4.68 2.71 19.32
CA VAL A 424 -5.66 3.72 19.74
C VAL A 424 -4.93 5.00 20.15
N ARG A 425 -5.14 6.10 19.41
CA ARG A 425 -4.45 7.37 19.62
C ARG A 425 -5.43 8.54 19.67
N GLN A 426 -5.04 9.68 20.24
CA GLN A 426 -5.80 10.92 20.02
C GLN A 426 -5.71 11.33 18.55
N GLU A 427 -4.52 11.39 18.03
CA GLU A 427 -4.17 11.55 16.62
C GLU A 427 -2.89 10.78 16.33
N THR A 428 -2.62 10.42 15.09
CA THR A 428 -1.35 9.79 14.73
C THR A 428 -0.41 10.77 14.06
N SER A 429 0.87 10.59 14.31
CA SER A 429 1.98 11.32 13.70
C SER A 429 2.81 10.39 12.79
N PRO A 430 3.72 10.94 11.98
CA PRO A 430 4.65 10.12 11.18
C PRO A 430 5.52 9.17 12.00
N GLU A 431 5.69 9.43 13.28
CA GLU A 431 6.45 8.59 14.23
C GLU A 431 5.72 7.30 14.58
N ASP A 432 4.40 7.27 14.44
CA ASP A 432 3.55 6.10 14.75
C ASP A 432 3.54 5.03 13.65
N ILE A 433 4.17 5.28 12.50
CA ILE A 433 4.11 4.43 11.30
C ILE A 433 4.43 2.96 11.58
N GLU A 434 5.47 2.69 12.37
CA GLU A 434 5.88 1.32 12.69
C GLU A 434 4.84 0.56 13.53
N GLY A 435 4.16 1.26 14.43
CA GLY A 435 3.04 0.70 15.21
C GLY A 435 1.79 0.49 14.35
N MET A 436 1.54 1.40 13.41
CA MET A 436 0.41 1.29 12.48
C MET A 436 0.55 0.08 11.55
N VAL A 437 1.76 -0.23 11.09
CA VAL A 437 2.05 -1.38 10.19
C VAL A 437 1.71 -2.73 10.84
N VAL A 438 1.99 -2.88 12.13
CA VAL A 438 1.77 -4.16 12.85
C VAL A 438 0.37 -4.29 13.44
N SER A 439 -0.42 -3.22 13.42
CA SER A 439 -1.77 -3.19 14.00
C SER A 439 -2.81 -3.75 13.04
N GLN A 440 -3.80 -4.47 13.59
CA GLN A 440 -4.95 -4.97 12.84
C GLN A 440 -5.92 -3.84 12.46
N ALA A 441 -6.02 -2.83 13.32
CA ALA A 441 -6.78 -1.61 13.05
C ALA A 441 -6.17 -0.41 13.78
N ILE A 442 -6.58 0.79 13.33
CA ILE A 442 -6.21 2.08 13.92
C ILE A 442 -7.49 2.83 14.27
N VAL A 443 -7.55 3.37 15.48
CA VAL A 443 -8.67 4.20 15.97
C VAL A 443 -8.10 5.51 16.47
N THR A 444 -8.67 6.64 16.02
CA THR A 444 -8.31 7.97 16.54
C THR A 444 -9.53 8.73 17.04
N SER A 445 -9.38 9.47 18.13
CA SER A 445 -10.46 10.34 18.63
C SER A 445 -10.57 11.64 17.87
N GLN A 446 -9.50 12.09 17.22
CA GLN A 446 -9.43 13.33 16.42
C GLN A 446 -9.03 13.05 14.98
N GLY A 447 -9.25 14.04 14.12
CA GLY A 447 -8.89 13.98 12.71
C GLY A 447 -10.04 13.57 11.80
N GLY A 448 -10.02 14.10 10.57
CA GLY A 448 -10.97 13.80 9.50
C GLY A 448 -10.46 12.75 8.51
N MET A 449 -11.19 12.60 7.40
CA MET A 449 -10.83 11.69 6.28
C MET A 449 -9.50 12.05 5.61
N THR A 450 -8.98 13.24 5.84
CA THR A 450 -7.71 13.75 5.33
C THR A 450 -6.58 13.74 6.36
N SER A 451 -6.86 13.28 7.58
CA SER A 451 -5.86 13.19 8.66
C SER A 451 -4.74 12.19 8.34
N HIS A 452 -3.62 12.30 9.05
CA HIS A 452 -2.48 11.40 8.89
C HIS A 452 -2.89 9.93 9.07
N ALA A 453 -3.66 9.60 10.14
CA ALA A 453 -4.18 8.25 10.37
C ALA A 453 -4.94 7.71 9.16
N ALA A 454 -5.90 8.49 8.64
CA ALA A 454 -6.74 8.09 7.53
C ALA A 454 -5.97 7.90 6.22
N VAL A 455 -5.03 8.78 5.91
CA VAL A 455 -4.23 8.73 4.68
C VAL A 455 -3.26 7.54 4.69
N VAL A 456 -2.57 7.35 5.81
CA VAL A 456 -1.58 6.28 5.96
C VAL A 456 -2.27 4.90 6.02
N ALA A 457 -3.32 4.76 6.83
CA ALA A 457 -4.07 3.50 6.92
C ALA A 457 -4.62 3.05 5.56
N ARG A 458 -5.18 3.98 4.76
CA ARG A 458 -5.62 3.67 3.38
C ARG A 458 -4.46 3.23 2.49
N GLY A 459 -3.31 3.86 2.63
CA GLY A 459 -2.12 3.48 1.89
C GLY A 459 -1.63 2.08 2.22
N MET A 460 -1.78 1.65 3.47
CA MET A 460 -1.37 0.33 3.98
C MET A 460 -2.46 -0.73 3.84
N GLY A 461 -3.73 -0.35 3.63
CA GLY A 461 -4.87 -1.27 3.66
C GLY A 461 -5.24 -1.75 5.06
N THR A 462 -4.81 -1.05 6.09
CA THR A 462 -5.15 -1.34 7.48
C THR A 462 -6.52 -0.74 7.81
N CYS A 463 -7.37 -1.50 8.48
CA CYS A 463 -8.66 -1.01 8.96
C CYS A 463 -8.48 0.25 9.81
N CYS A 464 -9.27 1.31 9.55
CA CYS A 464 -9.13 2.56 10.30
C CYS A 464 -10.46 3.29 10.50
N VAL A 465 -10.69 3.71 11.72
CA VAL A 465 -11.76 4.63 12.10
C VAL A 465 -11.13 5.89 12.70
N ALA A 466 -11.37 7.05 12.09
CA ALA A 466 -10.79 8.32 12.51
C ALA A 466 -11.86 9.27 13.07
N GLY A 467 -11.46 10.16 13.98
CA GLY A 467 -12.35 11.20 14.48
C GLY A 467 -13.49 10.69 15.36
N CYS A 468 -13.26 9.64 16.16
CA CYS A 468 -14.21 9.16 17.17
C CYS A 468 -14.29 10.13 18.34
N GLY A 469 -14.91 11.29 18.19
CA GLY A 469 -14.96 12.36 19.19
C GLY A 469 -15.61 11.98 20.52
N GLU A 470 -16.36 10.90 20.56
CA GLU A 470 -16.94 10.33 21.79
C GLU A 470 -15.90 9.62 22.66
N LEU A 471 -14.78 9.19 22.07
CA LEU A 471 -13.71 8.51 22.77
C LEU A 471 -12.75 9.51 23.42
N LYS A 472 -12.60 9.39 24.73
CA LYS A 472 -11.57 10.10 25.49
C LYS A 472 -10.39 9.16 25.72
N ILE A 473 -9.27 9.49 25.10
CA ILE A 473 -8.05 8.67 25.14
C ILE A 473 -7.04 9.36 26.06
N SER A 474 -6.55 8.64 27.07
CA SER A 474 -5.43 9.03 27.90
C SER A 474 -4.26 8.07 27.65
N GLU A 475 -3.25 8.53 26.92
CA GLU A 475 -2.07 7.74 26.62
C GLU A 475 -1.18 7.54 27.86
N GLU A 476 -1.16 8.52 28.76
CA GLU A 476 -0.41 8.45 30.02
C GLU A 476 -1.03 7.42 30.97
N GLU A 477 -2.35 7.45 31.15
CA GLU A 477 -3.08 6.52 32.01
C GLU A 477 -3.37 5.16 31.32
N LYS A 478 -3.07 5.05 30.03
CA LYS A 478 -3.36 3.88 29.19
C LYS A 478 -4.83 3.47 29.26
N THR A 479 -5.73 4.45 29.06
CA THR A 479 -7.17 4.26 29.14
C THR A 479 -7.90 4.85 27.95
N LEU A 480 -8.96 4.18 27.54
CA LEU A 480 -9.95 4.61 26.58
C LEU A 480 -11.29 4.70 27.29
N SER A 481 -11.95 5.84 27.30
CA SER A 481 -13.25 6.00 27.94
C SER A 481 -14.31 6.57 27.00
N CYS A 482 -15.54 6.03 27.14
CA CYS A 482 -16.73 6.53 26.46
C CYS A 482 -17.93 6.51 27.44
N GLY A 483 -18.46 7.65 27.80
CA GLY A 483 -19.46 7.75 28.85
C GLY A 483 -18.95 7.18 30.17
N ASN A 484 -19.64 6.15 30.66
CA ASN A 484 -19.25 5.45 31.92
C ASN A 484 -18.34 4.22 31.67
N LEU A 485 -18.09 3.87 30.43
CA LEU A 485 -17.21 2.76 30.07
C LEU A 485 -15.75 3.21 30.10
N VAL A 486 -14.89 2.44 30.77
CA VAL A 486 -13.43 2.65 30.77
C VAL A 486 -12.77 1.32 30.39
N LEU A 487 -12.01 1.34 29.29
CA LEU A 487 -11.19 0.22 28.80
C LEU A 487 -9.71 0.55 29.01
N ARG A 488 -8.90 -0.48 29.21
CA ARG A 488 -7.46 -0.36 29.48
C ARG A 488 -6.63 -1.05 28.39
N GLU A 489 -5.35 -0.79 28.42
CA GLU A 489 -4.39 -1.50 27.55
C GLU A 489 -4.52 -3.02 27.74
N GLY A 490 -4.70 -3.76 26.64
CA GLY A 490 -4.92 -5.20 26.64
C GLY A 490 -6.39 -5.62 26.61
N ASP A 491 -7.35 -4.71 26.83
CA ASP A 491 -8.77 -5.02 26.62
C ASP A 491 -9.06 -5.18 25.12
N ILE A 492 -10.03 -6.04 24.80
CA ILE A 492 -10.35 -6.36 23.41
C ILE A 492 -11.44 -5.44 22.89
N ILE A 493 -11.21 -4.89 21.70
CA ILE A 493 -12.21 -4.17 20.90
C ILE A 493 -12.26 -4.71 19.47
N SER A 494 -13.38 -4.45 18.83
CA SER A 494 -13.59 -4.75 17.40
C SER A 494 -13.90 -3.47 16.63
N VAL A 495 -13.29 -3.31 15.46
CA VAL A 495 -13.34 -2.08 14.67
C VAL A 495 -13.84 -2.40 13.27
N ASP A 496 -14.90 -1.73 12.84
CA ASP A 496 -15.39 -1.76 11.47
C ASP A 496 -15.03 -0.45 10.76
N GLY A 497 -13.98 -0.50 10.00
CA GLY A 497 -13.50 0.63 9.21
C GLY A 497 -14.40 0.96 8.01
N SER A 498 -15.36 0.10 7.67
CA SER A 498 -16.30 0.33 6.58
C SER A 498 -17.50 1.16 7.03
N SER A 499 -18.00 0.93 8.24
CA SER A 499 -19.11 1.68 8.85
C SER A 499 -18.63 2.82 9.76
N GLY A 500 -17.36 2.82 10.16
CA GLY A 500 -16.80 3.77 11.13
C GLY A 500 -17.17 3.44 12.58
N CYS A 501 -17.53 2.21 12.88
CA CYS A 501 -18.01 1.78 14.19
C CYS A 501 -16.93 1.07 15.00
N VAL A 502 -16.92 1.31 16.31
CA VAL A 502 -16.05 0.64 17.30
C VAL A 502 -16.92 -0.07 18.31
N TYR A 503 -16.63 -1.35 18.56
CA TYR A 503 -17.41 -2.23 19.42
C TYR A 503 -16.55 -2.77 20.56
N ILE A 504 -17.19 -3.08 21.70
CA ILE A 504 -16.51 -3.75 22.82
C ILE A 504 -16.45 -5.27 22.57
N GLY A 505 -15.33 -5.87 22.94
CA GLY A 505 -15.13 -7.33 22.91
C GLY A 505 -14.75 -7.85 21.52
N GLU A 506 -14.67 -9.18 21.44
CA GLU A 506 -14.32 -9.90 20.22
C GLU A 506 -15.56 -10.19 19.37
N ILE A 507 -15.53 -9.79 18.12
CA ILE A 507 -16.55 -10.13 17.11
C ILE A 507 -15.89 -11.00 16.04
N PRO A 508 -16.42 -12.19 15.76
CA PRO A 508 -15.91 -13.05 14.68
C PRO A 508 -15.94 -12.36 13.33
N THR A 509 -14.91 -12.60 12.53
CA THR A 509 -14.80 -12.07 11.18
C THR A 509 -14.99 -13.16 10.13
N VAL A 510 -15.66 -12.82 9.03
CA VAL A 510 -15.86 -13.67 7.86
C VAL A 510 -15.20 -13.04 6.65
N LEU A 511 -14.48 -13.86 5.86
CA LEU A 511 -13.93 -13.41 4.59
C LEU A 511 -15.04 -13.29 3.54
N ILE A 512 -15.07 -12.19 2.79
CA ILE A 512 -15.97 -12.05 1.64
C ILE A 512 -15.36 -12.84 0.48
N GLU A 513 -15.78 -14.09 0.30
CA GLU A 513 -15.29 -14.95 -0.79
C GLU A 513 -15.84 -14.53 -2.17
N ASN A 514 -16.93 -13.77 -2.25
CA ASN A 514 -17.62 -13.37 -3.49
C ASN A 514 -17.76 -11.86 -3.62
N ASN A 515 -16.73 -11.19 -4.14
CA ASN A 515 -16.84 -9.81 -4.63
C ASN A 515 -17.08 -9.86 -6.16
N GLU A 516 -18.32 -9.66 -6.60
CA GLU A 516 -18.73 -9.72 -8.02
C GLU A 516 -17.94 -8.72 -8.87
N ASP A 517 -17.67 -7.52 -8.37
CA ASP A 517 -16.88 -6.50 -9.05
C ASP A 517 -15.44 -6.99 -9.27
N LEU A 518 -14.83 -7.61 -8.26
CA LEU A 518 -13.50 -8.20 -8.38
C LEU A 518 -13.50 -9.36 -9.37
N GLN A 519 -14.46 -10.26 -9.31
CA GLN A 519 -14.57 -11.38 -10.25
C GLN A 519 -14.74 -10.88 -11.69
N ARG A 520 -15.50 -9.80 -11.88
CA ARG A 520 -15.69 -9.15 -13.18
C ARG A 520 -14.36 -8.61 -13.73
N LEU A 521 -13.61 -7.86 -12.92
CA LEU A 521 -12.28 -7.34 -13.28
C LEU A 521 -11.34 -8.49 -13.63
N LEU A 522 -11.25 -9.51 -12.78
CA LEU A 522 -10.37 -10.66 -12.98
C LEU A 522 -10.76 -11.50 -14.20
N SER A 523 -12.05 -11.56 -14.56
CA SER A 523 -12.49 -12.20 -15.81
C SER A 523 -11.96 -11.50 -17.06
N TRP A 524 -11.72 -10.18 -16.99
CA TRP A 524 -11.06 -9.44 -18.07
C TRP A 524 -9.55 -9.71 -18.07
N ALA A 525 -8.95 -9.78 -16.88
CA ALA A 525 -7.52 -10.10 -16.71
C ALA A 525 -7.17 -11.46 -17.33
N ASP A 526 -7.94 -12.50 -17.03
CA ASP A 526 -7.69 -13.86 -17.54
C ASP A 526 -7.72 -13.96 -19.07
N LYS A 527 -8.47 -13.08 -19.76
CA LYS A 527 -8.57 -13.09 -21.23
C LYS A 527 -7.32 -12.57 -21.93
N VAL A 528 -6.50 -11.80 -21.24
CA VAL A 528 -5.28 -11.18 -21.78
C VAL A 528 -4.01 -11.75 -21.15
N ALA A 529 -4.14 -12.55 -20.11
CA ALA A 529 -3.04 -13.17 -19.40
C ALA A 529 -2.28 -14.18 -20.28
N HIS A 530 -0.97 -14.08 -20.34
CA HIS A 530 -0.10 -15.06 -21.00
C HIS A 530 0.39 -16.14 -20.04
N LEU A 531 0.71 -15.77 -18.81
CA LEU A 531 1.07 -16.71 -17.74
C LEU A 531 -0.17 -17.29 -17.06
N LYS A 532 -0.08 -18.56 -16.67
CA LYS A 532 -1.09 -19.16 -15.79
C LYS A 532 -0.79 -18.87 -14.32
N VAL A 533 -1.83 -18.71 -13.51
CA VAL A 533 -1.70 -18.53 -12.07
C VAL A 533 -2.18 -19.79 -11.35
N ARG A 534 -1.27 -20.46 -10.66
CA ARG A 534 -1.54 -21.64 -9.82
C ARG A 534 -1.41 -21.25 -8.32
N ALA A 535 -1.85 -22.14 -7.45
CA ALA A 535 -1.71 -21.95 -6.01
C ALA A 535 -0.67 -22.88 -5.38
N ASN A 536 -0.08 -22.46 -4.27
CA ASN A 536 0.60 -23.34 -3.31
C ASN A 536 -0.44 -23.72 -2.24
N ALA A 537 -0.77 -24.99 -2.12
CA ALA A 537 -1.82 -25.44 -1.22
C ALA A 537 -1.57 -26.89 -0.76
N GLU A 538 -1.69 -27.11 0.53
CA GLU A 538 -1.39 -28.39 1.18
C GLU A 538 -2.61 -29.06 1.84
N THR A 539 -3.71 -28.30 2.04
CA THR A 539 -4.94 -28.77 2.64
C THR A 539 -6.13 -28.61 1.71
N VAL A 540 -7.17 -29.40 1.90
CA VAL A 540 -8.43 -29.29 1.13
C VAL A 540 -9.04 -27.89 1.26
N LYS A 541 -8.93 -27.28 2.43
CA LYS A 541 -9.40 -25.90 2.68
C LYS A 541 -8.64 -24.89 1.85
N ASP A 542 -7.31 -24.99 1.81
CA ASP A 542 -6.47 -24.09 1.00
C ASP A 542 -6.79 -24.26 -0.50
N LEU A 543 -7.00 -25.50 -0.93
CA LEU A 543 -7.38 -25.82 -2.30
C LEU A 543 -8.73 -25.18 -2.66
N GLN A 544 -9.74 -25.33 -1.82
CA GLN A 544 -11.05 -24.73 -2.02
C GLN A 544 -10.95 -23.21 -2.13
N THR A 545 -10.21 -22.60 -1.22
CA THR A 545 -9.96 -21.14 -1.23
C THR A 545 -9.26 -20.73 -2.53
N ALA A 546 -8.22 -21.44 -2.94
CA ALA A 546 -7.51 -21.17 -4.18
C ALA A 546 -8.40 -21.28 -5.42
N MET A 547 -9.23 -22.34 -5.49
CA MET A 547 -10.16 -22.54 -6.61
C MET A 547 -11.23 -21.44 -6.66
N ASN A 548 -11.77 -21.03 -5.51
CA ASN A 548 -12.72 -19.92 -5.40
C ASN A 548 -12.10 -18.60 -5.88
N PHE A 549 -10.82 -18.38 -5.61
CA PHE A 549 -10.06 -17.23 -6.13
C PHE A 549 -9.62 -17.36 -7.59
N GLY A 550 -9.98 -18.45 -8.26
CA GLY A 550 -9.74 -18.68 -9.67
C GLY A 550 -8.35 -19.20 -10.02
N ALA A 551 -7.71 -19.93 -9.11
CA ALA A 551 -6.46 -20.61 -9.42
C ALA A 551 -6.66 -21.64 -10.54
N GLN A 552 -5.70 -21.69 -11.49
CA GLN A 552 -5.74 -22.56 -12.65
C GLN A 552 -5.03 -23.90 -12.40
N GLY A 553 -4.85 -24.25 -11.13
CA GLY A 553 -4.21 -25.48 -10.66
C GLY A 553 -3.39 -25.25 -9.40
N VAL A 554 -2.65 -26.24 -9.00
CA VAL A 554 -1.71 -26.25 -7.88
C VAL A 554 -0.29 -26.41 -8.43
N GLY A 555 0.57 -25.44 -8.20
CA GLY A 555 1.97 -25.48 -8.62
C GLY A 555 2.91 -26.08 -7.57
N LEU A 556 2.45 -26.16 -6.32
CA LEU A 556 3.20 -26.79 -5.24
C LEU A 556 2.25 -27.29 -4.14
N ALA A 557 2.25 -28.61 -3.92
CA ALA A 557 1.76 -29.23 -2.71
C ALA A 557 2.93 -29.88 -1.96
N ARG A 558 3.21 -29.38 -0.74
CA ARG A 558 4.32 -29.87 0.10
C ARG A 558 3.84 -31.03 0.93
N THR A 559 4.48 -32.20 0.79
CA THR A 559 4.05 -33.41 1.50
C THR A 559 4.46 -33.45 2.97
N GLU A 560 5.47 -32.67 3.38
CA GLU A 560 5.90 -32.60 4.77
C GLU A 560 4.81 -32.05 5.71
N HIS A 561 4.00 -31.11 5.25
CA HIS A 561 2.94 -30.54 6.06
C HIS A 561 1.83 -31.54 6.41
N MET A 562 1.67 -32.59 5.58
CA MET A 562 0.70 -33.64 5.82
C MET A 562 1.06 -34.53 7.04
N PHE A 563 2.32 -34.45 7.52
CA PHE A 563 2.79 -35.30 8.63
C PHE A 563 2.73 -34.65 10.01
N PHE A 564 2.37 -33.36 10.13
CA PHE A 564 2.37 -32.67 11.43
C PHE A 564 1.12 -32.90 12.30
N GLY A 565 0.09 -33.58 11.81
CA GLY A 565 -1.05 -33.99 12.66
C GLY A 565 -0.61 -34.96 13.78
N GLN A 566 -1.29 -34.90 14.95
CA GLN A 566 -0.83 -35.65 16.16
C GLN A 566 -0.56 -37.15 15.96
N ASP A 567 -1.44 -37.83 15.23
CA ASP A 567 -1.26 -39.30 14.97
C ASP A 567 -0.22 -39.53 13.86
N ARG A 568 -0.17 -38.67 12.88
CA ARG A 568 0.72 -38.73 11.71
C ARG A 568 2.16 -38.49 12.08
N ILE A 569 2.44 -37.48 12.92
CA ILE A 569 3.80 -37.19 13.39
C ILE A 569 4.39 -38.33 14.20
N LEU A 570 3.56 -39.06 14.93
CA LEU A 570 4.00 -40.26 15.68
C LEU A 570 4.48 -41.36 14.74
N GLU A 571 3.75 -41.63 13.64
CA GLU A 571 4.15 -42.63 12.65
C GLU A 571 5.41 -42.22 11.89
N MET A 572 5.56 -40.93 11.57
CA MET A 572 6.80 -40.38 10.98
C MET A 572 7.98 -40.57 11.93
N ARG A 573 7.81 -40.29 13.23
CA ARG A 573 8.81 -40.52 14.26
C ARG A 573 9.14 -42.00 14.43
N ARG A 574 8.15 -42.91 14.31
CA ARG A 574 8.38 -44.37 14.30
C ARG A 574 9.21 -44.78 13.11
N LEU A 575 8.92 -44.27 11.94
CA LEU A 575 9.70 -44.53 10.73
C LEU A 575 11.17 -44.13 10.90
N ILE A 576 11.42 -42.88 11.37
CA ILE A 576 12.77 -42.32 11.54
C ILE A 576 13.59 -43.10 12.58
N LEU A 577 12.93 -43.54 13.66
CA LEU A 577 13.58 -44.11 14.82
C LEU A 577 13.47 -45.65 14.86
N ALA A 578 13.02 -46.27 13.74
CA ALA A 578 12.88 -47.74 13.65
C ALA A 578 14.25 -48.43 13.74
N ASP A 579 14.36 -49.46 14.62
CA ASP A 579 15.53 -50.28 14.75
C ASP A 579 15.43 -51.57 13.88
N LYS A 580 14.21 -51.92 13.48
CA LYS A 580 13.92 -53.15 12.73
C LYS A 580 13.15 -52.82 11.44
N GLU A 581 13.43 -53.60 10.41
CA GLU A 581 12.74 -53.49 9.11
C GLU A 581 11.20 -53.70 9.24
N ALA A 582 10.77 -54.57 10.15
CA ALA A 582 9.34 -54.77 10.41
C ALA A 582 8.63 -53.50 10.98
N GLU A 583 9.29 -52.77 11.88
CA GLU A 583 8.80 -51.49 12.42
C GLU A 583 8.73 -50.39 11.34
N MET A 584 9.75 -50.31 10.51
CA MET A 584 9.79 -49.38 9.37
C MET A 584 8.65 -49.67 8.38
N LYS A 585 8.44 -50.95 8.02
CA LYS A 585 7.35 -51.34 7.11
C LYS A 585 5.97 -51.07 7.68
N ALA A 586 5.77 -51.25 8.98
CA ALA A 586 4.51 -50.92 9.64
C ALA A 586 4.23 -49.39 9.62
N ALA A 587 5.23 -48.58 9.96
CA ALA A 587 5.11 -47.12 9.91
C ALA A 587 4.84 -46.62 8.48
N LEU A 588 5.56 -47.09 7.49
CA LEU A 588 5.33 -46.74 6.08
C LEU A 588 3.91 -47.12 5.62
N LYS A 589 3.36 -48.26 6.07
CA LYS A 589 1.98 -48.64 5.72
C LYS A 589 0.96 -47.66 6.31
N ASN A 590 1.12 -47.25 7.55
CA ASN A 590 0.21 -46.31 8.19
C ASN A 590 0.30 -44.91 7.53
N LEU A 591 1.50 -44.47 7.20
CA LEU A 591 1.72 -43.19 6.49
C LEU A 591 1.14 -43.23 5.06
N LEU A 592 1.22 -44.39 4.38
CA LEU A 592 0.61 -44.58 3.07
C LEU A 592 -0.92 -44.36 3.13
N GLU A 593 -1.59 -44.97 4.12
CA GLU A 593 -3.04 -44.86 4.28
C GLU A 593 -3.46 -43.40 4.53
N PHE A 594 -2.72 -42.68 5.35
CA PHE A 594 -2.98 -41.24 5.59
C PHE A 594 -2.81 -40.39 4.33
N GLN A 595 -1.72 -40.55 3.60
CA GLN A 595 -1.46 -39.77 2.39
C GLN A 595 -2.38 -40.18 1.22
N GLU A 596 -2.79 -41.44 1.12
CA GLU A 596 -3.76 -41.87 0.11
C GLU A 596 -5.09 -41.14 0.27
N GLU A 597 -5.58 -41.00 1.51
CA GLU A 597 -6.81 -40.23 1.77
C GLU A 597 -6.62 -38.72 1.47
N ASP A 598 -5.49 -38.14 1.88
CA ASP A 598 -5.22 -36.73 1.60
C ASP A 598 -5.19 -36.47 0.10
N PHE A 599 -4.44 -37.23 -0.67
CA PHE A 599 -4.35 -37.04 -2.13
C PHE A 599 -5.68 -37.31 -2.83
N TYR A 600 -6.46 -38.30 -2.36
CA TYR A 600 -7.79 -38.53 -2.89
C TYR A 600 -8.69 -37.30 -2.75
N GLN A 601 -8.72 -36.69 -1.55
CA GLN A 601 -9.51 -35.47 -1.30
C GLN A 601 -8.97 -34.28 -2.08
N MET A 602 -7.65 -34.10 -2.18
CA MET A 602 -7.02 -33.04 -2.93
C MET A 602 -7.35 -33.13 -4.42
N TYR A 603 -7.14 -34.27 -5.05
CA TYR A 603 -7.47 -34.48 -6.46
C TYR A 603 -8.95 -34.31 -6.74
N LYS A 604 -9.81 -34.79 -5.86
CA LYS A 604 -11.26 -34.58 -5.97
C LYS A 604 -11.66 -33.08 -5.93
N THR A 605 -10.92 -32.29 -5.16
CA THR A 605 -11.17 -30.82 -5.02
C THR A 605 -10.70 -30.04 -6.24
N VAL A 606 -9.57 -30.41 -6.84
CA VAL A 606 -9.02 -29.69 -8.01
C VAL A 606 -9.60 -30.19 -9.33
N GLU A 607 -10.25 -31.34 -9.32
CA GLU A 607 -10.85 -31.98 -10.50
C GLU A 607 -9.84 -32.20 -11.65
N ASP A 608 -10.08 -31.61 -12.82
CA ASP A 608 -9.26 -31.75 -14.03
C ASP A 608 -8.04 -30.83 -14.08
N LYS A 609 -7.87 -29.95 -13.07
CA LYS A 609 -6.77 -29.02 -13.02
C LYS A 609 -5.48 -29.69 -12.55
N PRO A 610 -4.30 -29.21 -12.99
CA PRO A 610 -3.01 -29.77 -12.60
C PRO A 610 -2.76 -29.60 -11.09
N LEU A 611 -2.20 -30.64 -10.48
CA LEU A 611 -1.73 -30.64 -9.09
C LEU A 611 -0.34 -31.25 -9.03
N ILE A 612 0.67 -30.40 -8.75
CA ILE A 612 2.06 -30.83 -8.59
C ILE A 612 2.31 -31.18 -7.12
N VAL A 613 2.66 -32.43 -6.89
CA VAL A 613 3.02 -32.94 -5.55
C VAL A 613 4.54 -32.99 -5.43
N ARG A 614 5.12 -32.20 -4.52
CA ARG A 614 6.53 -32.30 -4.16
C ARG A 614 6.76 -33.45 -3.18
N LEU A 615 7.63 -34.39 -3.51
CA LEU A 615 8.03 -35.45 -2.60
C LEU A 615 8.80 -34.84 -1.41
N LEU A 616 8.87 -35.63 -0.32
CA LEU A 616 9.44 -35.18 0.96
C LEU A 616 10.79 -34.51 0.80
N ASP A 617 10.89 -33.26 1.30
CA ASP A 617 12.05 -32.41 1.14
C ASP A 617 12.87 -32.21 2.44
N PRO A 618 12.28 -31.90 3.61
CA PRO A 618 13.05 -31.59 4.82
C PRO A 618 13.89 -32.77 5.31
N PRO A 619 15.01 -32.53 6.02
CA PRO A 619 15.76 -33.56 6.68
C PRO A 619 14.96 -34.21 7.82
N MET A 620 15.22 -35.48 8.08
CA MET A 620 14.43 -36.29 8.99
C MET A 620 14.38 -35.79 10.44
N HIS A 621 15.44 -35.11 10.91
CA HIS A 621 15.49 -34.60 12.26
C HIS A 621 14.49 -33.46 12.53
N GLU A 622 13.96 -32.78 11.52
CA GLU A 622 12.93 -31.74 11.70
C GLU A 622 11.60 -32.28 12.25
N PHE A 623 11.32 -33.57 12.05
CA PHE A 623 10.13 -34.24 12.60
C PHE A 623 10.32 -34.71 14.05
N LEU A 624 11.55 -34.62 14.58
CA LEU A 624 11.87 -35.14 15.91
C LEU A 624 11.73 -34.06 16.97
N PRO A 625 11.32 -34.42 18.21
CA PRO A 625 11.19 -33.46 19.31
C PRO A 625 12.56 -32.94 19.74
N LYS A 626 12.60 -31.69 20.17
CA LYS A 626 13.82 -31.04 20.67
C LYS A 626 13.85 -30.97 22.20
N GLU A 627 12.69 -30.86 22.83
CA GLU A 627 12.57 -30.69 24.27
C GLU A 627 12.70 -32.02 25.04
N PRO A 628 13.46 -32.08 26.14
CA PRO A 628 13.68 -33.30 26.92
C PRO A 628 12.39 -33.97 27.40
N GLN A 629 11.36 -33.19 27.75
CA GLN A 629 10.07 -33.71 28.19
C GLN A 629 9.33 -34.41 27.05
N GLU A 630 9.37 -33.86 25.84
CA GLU A 630 8.76 -34.45 24.66
C GLU A 630 9.49 -35.75 24.23
N ILE A 631 10.84 -35.74 24.36
CA ILE A 631 11.64 -36.98 24.10
C ILE A 631 11.24 -38.07 25.06
N LYS A 632 11.05 -37.80 26.32
CA LYS A 632 10.59 -38.76 27.32
C LYS A 632 9.20 -39.32 27.00
N LEU A 633 8.25 -38.45 26.64
CA LEU A 633 6.90 -38.86 26.22
C LEU A 633 6.94 -39.72 24.94
N LEU A 634 7.79 -39.39 23.98
CA LEU A 634 8.00 -40.17 22.78
C LEU A 634 8.60 -41.55 23.08
N ALA A 635 9.58 -41.59 23.99
CA ALA A 635 10.19 -42.85 24.44
C ALA A 635 9.16 -43.81 25.06
N GLU A 636 8.26 -43.30 25.89
CA GLU A 636 7.14 -44.08 26.45
C GLU A 636 6.22 -44.64 25.35
N LYS A 637 5.82 -43.77 24.36
CA LYS A 637 4.96 -44.18 23.26
C LYS A 637 5.62 -45.20 22.31
N LEU A 638 6.93 -45.16 22.17
CA LEU A 638 7.71 -46.06 21.32
C LEU A 638 8.25 -47.29 22.10
N ASN A 639 8.00 -47.35 23.41
CA ASN A 639 8.52 -48.39 24.29
C ASN A 639 10.06 -48.54 24.19
N LYS A 640 10.76 -47.38 24.18
CA LYS A 640 12.25 -47.25 24.10
C LYS A 640 12.82 -46.58 25.36
N SER A 641 14.13 -46.79 25.62
CA SER A 641 14.80 -46.07 26.69
C SER A 641 14.94 -44.58 26.33
N PRO A 642 14.56 -43.64 27.20
CA PRO A 642 14.70 -42.22 26.94
C PRO A 642 16.13 -41.77 26.61
N GLU A 643 17.14 -42.36 27.31
CA GLU A 643 18.54 -42.03 27.10
C GLU A 643 19.02 -42.49 25.71
N LYS A 644 18.65 -43.73 25.31
CA LYS A 644 19.00 -44.25 23.96
C LYS A 644 18.31 -43.41 22.88
N LEU A 645 17.04 -43.03 23.08
CA LEU A 645 16.30 -42.25 22.15
C LEU A 645 16.91 -40.87 22.00
N ALA A 646 17.27 -40.19 23.10
CA ALA A 646 17.93 -38.90 23.06
C ALA A 646 19.25 -38.96 22.31
N HIS A 647 20.07 -39.98 22.54
CA HIS A 647 21.29 -40.20 21.77
C HIS A 647 21.04 -40.41 20.28
N GLN A 648 20.04 -41.17 19.92
CA GLN A 648 19.65 -41.40 18.52
C GLN A 648 19.19 -40.11 17.85
N ILE A 649 18.38 -39.30 18.52
CA ILE A 649 17.92 -37.97 18.03
C ILE A 649 19.12 -37.03 17.81
N VAL A 650 20.03 -36.94 18.77
CA VAL A 650 21.24 -36.13 18.63
C VAL A 650 22.11 -36.58 17.47
N SER A 651 22.24 -37.88 17.24
CA SER A 651 23.03 -38.42 16.12
C SER A 651 22.45 -38.14 14.73
N LEU A 652 21.13 -37.85 14.66
CA LEU A 652 20.45 -37.47 13.42
C LEU A 652 20.44 -35.98 13.15
N GLN A 653 20.85 -35.15 14.14
CA GLN A 653 20.95 -33.71 13.95
C GLN A 653 22.07 -33.34 12.99
N GLU A 654 21.76 -32.46 12.07
CA GLU A 654 22.72 -31.95 11.08
C GLU A 654 23.23 -30.58 11.48
N SER A 655 24.52 -30.34 11.23
CA SER A 655 25.13 -29.01 11.50
C SER A 655 24.60 -27.93 10.58
N ASN A 656 24.23 -28.30 9.36
CA ASN A 656 23.60 -27.41 8.37
C ASN A 656 22.46 -28.15 7.66
N PRO A 657 21.23 -28.08 8.19
CA PRO A 657 20.08 -28.76 7.63
C PRO A 657 19.78 -28.42 6.16
N MET A 658 20.04 -27.17 5.77
CA MET A 658 19.74 -26.67 4.43
C MET A 658 20.63 -27.33 3.35
N LEU A 659 21.85 -27.71 3.70
CA LEU A 659 22.81 -28.35 2.80
C LEU A 659 22.98 -29.85 3.05
N GLY A 660 22.21 -30.41 3.96
CA GLY A 660 22.35 -31.76 4.50
C GLY A 660 21.62 -32.85 3.74
N HIS A 661 21.24 -33.90 4.47
CA HIS A 661 20.60 -35.11 3.98
C HIS A 661 19.08 -34.91 3.84
N ARG A 662 18.67 -34.19 2.81
CA ARG A 662 17.26 -33.84 2.51
C ARG A 662 16.95 -34.02 1.02
N GLY A 663 15.67 -33.91 0.65
CA GLY A 663 15.22 -33.92 -0.74
C GLY A 663 15.61 -35.20 -1.49
N CYS A 664 16.07 -35.09 -2.72
CA CYS A 664 16.46 -36.22 -3.54
C CYS A 664 17.56 -37.09 -2.89
N ARG A 665 18.43 -36.49 -2.06
CA ARG A 665 19.49 -37.24 -1.35
C ARG A 665 18.87 -38.30 -0.39
N LEU A 666 17.81 -37.87 0.31
CA LEU A 666 17.00 -38.76 1.14
C LEU A 666 16.28 -39.80 0.27
N GLY A 667 15.68 -39.42 -0.87
CA GLY A 667 15.03 -40.31 -1.80
C GLY A 667 15.96 -41.34 -2.43
N ILE A 668 17.25 -41.04 -2.55
CA ILE A 668 18.28 -41.98 -3.04
C ILE A 668 18.71 -42.94 -1.96
N THR A 669 18.94 -42.51 -0.76
CA THR A 669 19.43 -43.36 0.36
C THR A 669 18.32 -44.16 1.04
N GLN A 670 17.09 -43.63 1.02
CA GLN A 670 15.90 -44.24 1.61
C GLN A 670 14.73 -44.28 0.62
N PRO A 671 14.84 -45.02 -0.50
CA PRO A 671 13.88 -44.99 -1.60
C PRO A 671 12.46 -45.40 -1.21
N ASN A 672 12.30 -46.13 -0.11
CA ASN A 672 11.00 -46.61 0.37
C ASN A 672 10.06 -45.43 0.75
N ILE A 673 10.59 -44.29 1.17
CA ILE A 673 9.77 -43.13 1.49
C ILE A 673 9.14 -42.56 0.22
N TYR A 674 9.94 -42.30 -0.82
CA TYR A 674 9.42 -41.81 -2.09
C TYR A 674 8.52 -42.83 -2.81
N LYS A 675 8.82 -44.11 -2.70
CA LYS A 675 7.92 -45.18 -3.21
C LYS A 675 6.57 -45.15 -2.50
N MET A 676 6.55 -45.01 -1.17
CA MET A 676 5.33 -44.92 -0.38
C MET A 676 4.49 -43.72 -0.78
N GLN A 677 5.11 -42.51 -0.91
CA GLN A 677 4.40 -41.31 -1.35
C GLN A 677 3.85 -41.44 -2.78
N THR A 678 4.65 -42.01 -3.70
CA THR A 678 4.22 -42.27 -5.08
C THR A 678 3.06 -43.29 -5.10
N GLU A 679 3.11 -44.30 -4.25
CA GLU A 679 2.04 -45.27 -4.12
C GLU A 679 0.74 -44.63 -3.64
N ALA A 680 0.79 -43.75 -2.66
CA ALA A 680 -0.38 -43.02 -2.16
C ALA A 680 -0.99 -42.13 -3.28
N ILE A 681 -0.16 -41.40 -4.03
CA ILE A 681 -0.58 -40.60 -5.18
C ILE A 681 -1.31 -41.46 -6.23
N PHE A 682 -0.71 -42.58 -6.62
CA PHE A 682 -1.28 -43.39 -7.71
C PHE A 682 -2.50 -44.20 -7.25
N ARG A 683 -2.56 -44.68 -6.01
CA ARG A 683 -3.77 -45.36 -5.48
C ARG A 683 -4.96 -44.38 -5.48
N SER A 684 -4.75 -43.13 -5.02
CA SER A 684 -5.77 -42.09 -5.03
C SER A 684 -6.23 -41.78 -6.47
N ALA A 685 -5.29 -41.63 -7.41
CA ALA A 685 -5.60 -41.35 -8.81
C ALA A 685 -6.36 -42.54 -9.46
N ILE A 686 -5.97 -43.78 -9.21
CA ILE A 686 -6.65 -45.00 -9.71
C ILE A 686 -8.10 -45.03 -9.21
N LYS A 687 -8.32 -44.81 -7.92
CA LYS A 687 -9.65 -44.75 -7.31
C LYS A 687 -10.56 -43.74 -8.00
N LEU A 688 -10.03 -42.53 -8.23
CA LEU A 688 -10.77 -41.46 -8.91
C LEU A 688 -11.03 -41.78 -10.39
N HIS A 689 -10.07 -42.37 -11.08
CA HIS A 689 -10.28 -42.88 -12.46
C HIS A 689 -11.44 -43.92 -12.53
N GLN A 690 -11.54 -44.79 -11.53
CA GLN A 690 -12.65 -45.76 -11.42
C GLN A 690 -13.98 -45.09 -11.13
N GLU A 691 -13.97 -43.90 -10.46
CA GLU A 691 -15.14 -43.07 -10.25
C GLU A 691 -15.46 -42.17 -11.47
N GLY A 692 -14.67 -42.24 -12.56
CA GLY A 692 -14.86 -41.44 -13.79
C GLY A 692 -14.16 -40.12 -13.84
N ILE A 693 -13.39 -39.77 -12.81
CA ILE A 693 -12.63 -38.50 -12.73
C ILE A 693 -11.22 -38.73 -13.26
N LYS A 694 -10.85 -38.07 -14.34
CA LYS A 694 -9.54 -38.22 -15.00
C LYS A 694 -8.49 -37.33 -14.32
N ILE A 695 -7.59 -37.97 -13.60
CA ILE A 695 -6.47 -37.29 -12.94
C ILE A 695 -5.17 -37.56 -13.70
N LYS A 696 -4.33 -36.57 -13.86
CA LYS A 696 -2.96 -36.66 -14.35
C LYS A 696 -2.00 -36.31 -13.20
N PRO A 697 -1.42 -37.30 -12.51
CA PRO A 697 -0.46 -37.06 -11.45
C PRO A 697 0.79 -36.33 -11.95
N GLU A 698 1.19 -35.26 -11.25
CA GLU A 698 2.42 -34.52 -11.49
C GLU A 698 3.30 -34.60 -10.24
N ILE A 699 4.43 -35.32 -10.32
CA ILE A 699 5.36 -35.50 -9.20
C ILE A 699 6.58 -34.64 -9.40
N MET A 700 6.96 -33.89 -8.35
CA MET A 700 8.13 -33.02 -8.34
C MET A 700 9.20 -33.54 -7.38
N ILE A 701 10.41 -33.76 -7.91
CA ILE A 701 11.56 -34.17 -7.11
C ILE A 701 12.34 -32.93 -6.68
N PRO A 702 12.50 -32.70 -5.35
CA PRO A 702 13.21 -31.53 -4.83
C PRO A 702 14.73 -31.73 -4.85
N LEU A 703 15.48 -30.64 -4.83
CA LEU A 703 16.91 -30.52 -4.53
C LEU A 703 17.85 -31.29 -5.50
N ILE A 704 17.47 -31.45 -6.74
CA ILE A 704 18.28 -32.10 -7.77
C ILE A 704 19.49 -31.20 -8.14
N ALA A 705 20.68 -31.74 -8.04
CA ALA A 705 21.93 -31.10 -8.43
C ALA A 705 22.55 -31.73 -9.69
N ASP A 706 22.33 -33.00 -9.94
CA ASP A 706 22.93 -33.76 -11.05
C ASP A 706 21.90 -34.58 -11.82
N LYS A 707 22.11 -34.71 -13.13
CA LYS A 707 21.25 -35.55 -13.99
C LYS A 707 21.11 -36.97 -13.47
N LYS A 708 22.19 -37.56 -12.96
CA LYS A 708 22.18 -38.96 -12.45
C LYS A 708 21.30 -39.13 -11.21
N GLU A 709 21.16 -38.09 -10.35
CA GLU A 709 20.21 -38.13 -9.23
C GLU A 709 18.79 -38.23 -9.75
N LEU A 710 18.44 -37.39 -10.75
CA LEU A 710 17.13 -37.44 -11.37
C LEU A 710 16.84 -38.75 -12.08
N GLU A 711 17.79 -39.24 -12.91
CA GLU A 711 17.68 -40.54 -13.59
C GLU A 711 17.47 -41.68 -12.63
N PHE A 712 18.24 -41.73 -11.54
CA PHE A 712 18.12 -42.78 -10.54
C PHE A 712 16.76 -42.79 -9.85
N VAL A 713 16.32 -41.60 -9.36
CA VAL A 713 15.02 -41.48 -8.68
C VAL A 713 13.88 -41.78 -9.64
N LYS A 714 13.88 -41.16 -10.83
CA LYS A 714 12.83 -41.36 -11.84
C LYS A 714 12.74 -42.82 -12.28
N SER A 715 13.87 -43.53 -12.42
CA SER A 715 13.90 -44.93 -12.84
C SER A 715 13.17 -45.84 -11.85
N TYR A 716 13.50 -45.77 -10.55
CA TYR A 716 12.85 -46.66 -9.59
C TYR A 716 11.40 -46.25 -9.32
N LEU A 717 11.04 -44.94 -9.38
CA LEU A 717 9.66 -44.52 -9.28
C LEU A 717 8.82 -45.03 -10.46
N THR A 718 9.33 -44.92 -11.68
CA THR A 718 8.65 -45.45 -12.89
C THR A 718 8.40 -46.93 -12.80
N GLN A 719 9.40 -47.71 -12.34
CA GLN A 719 9.23 -49.13 -12.10
C GLN A 719 8.16 -49.42 -11.03
N HIS A 720 8.14 -48.63 -9.96
CA HIS A 720 7.16 -48.77 -8.91
C HIS A 720 5.75 -48.40 -9.38
N ILE A 721 5.59 -47.34 -10.16
CA ILE A 721 4.31 -46.96 -10.78
C ILE A 721 3.77 -48.08 -11.68
N GLN A 722 4.64 -48.68 -12.51
CA GLN A 722 4.24 -49.80 -13.34
C GLN A 722 3.82 -51.02 -12.51
N TYR A 723 4.46 -51.22 -11.36
CA TYR A 723 4.05 -52.25 -10.42
C TYR A 723 2.66 -51.98 -9.86
N ILE A 724 2.37 -50.75 -9.42
CA ILE A 724 1.07 -50.32 -8.88
C ILE A 724 -0.04 -50.52 -9.91
N PHE A 725 0.15 -50.11 -11.17
CA PHE A 725 -0.84 -50.35 -12.24
C PHE A 725 -1.17 -51.84 -12.41
N ARG A 726 -0.15 -52.70 -12.38
CA ARG A 726 -0.35 -54.16 -12.50
C ARG A 726 -1.07 -54.76 -11.29
N GLU A 727 -0.70 -54.36 -10.09
CA GLU A 727 -1.31 -54.84 -8.86
C GLU A 727 -2.81 -54.48 -8.79
N HIS A 728 -3.14 -53.24 -9.17
CA HIS A 728 -4.52 -52.76 -9.20
C HIS A 728 -5.28 -53.13 -10.49
N LYS A 729 -4.67 -53.86 -11.42
CA LYS A 729 -5.26 -54.21 -12.72
C LYS A 729 -5.81 -53.00 -13.46
N GLN A 730 -5.10 -51.86 -13.36
CA GLN A 730 -5.46 -50.59 -13.96
C GLN A 730 -4.66 -50.42 -15.27
N GLU A 731 -5.33 -50.06 -16.36
CA GLU A 731 -4.65 -49.59 -17.58
C GLU A 731 -3.86 -48.29 -17.27
N PRO A 732 -2.62 -48.18 -17.73
CA PRO A 732 -1.80 -47.01 -17.49
C PRO A 732 -2.43 -45.73 -18.06
N PHE A 733 -2.40 -44.67 -17.29
CA PHE A 733 -2.80 -43.34 -17.68
C PHE A 733 -1.62 -42.36 -17.60
N PRO A 734 -1.70 -41.15 -18.26
CA PRO A 734 -0.61 -40.20 -18.31
C PRO A 734 -0.26 -39.64 -16.93
N TYR A 735 1.03 -39.49 -16.68
CA TYR A 735 1.58 -38.80 -15.50
C TYR A 735 2.88 -38.09 -15.90
N GLU A 736 3.36 -37.19 -15.04
CA GLU A 736 4.61 -36.44 -15.25
C GLU A 736 5.50 -36.53 -14.01
N ILE A 737 6.82 -36.64 -14.22
CA ILE A 737 7.84 -36.55 -13.17
C ILE A 737 8.82 -35.45 -13.56
N GLY A 738 8.69 -34.31 -12.87
CA GLY A 738 9.55 -33.16 -13.05
C GLY A 738 10.47 -32.93 -11.85
N THR A 739 11.19 -31.82 -11.87
CA THR A 739 12.11 -31.46 -10.79
C THR A 739 12.02 -30.02 -10.41
N MET A 740 12.37 -29.73 -9.16
CA MET A 740 12.60 -28.37 -8.69
C MET A 740 13.99 -27.90 -9.11
N ILE A 741 14.07 -26.71 -9.69
CA ILE A 741 15.33 -26.02 -10.01
C ILE A 741 15.54 -24.97 -8.91
N GLU A 742 16.41 -25.30 -7.98
CA GLU A 742 16.60 -24.48 -6.77
C GLU A 742 18.06 -24.40 -6.30
N LEU A 743 18.95 -25.00 -7.08
CA LEU A 743 20.40 -24.91 -6.87
C LEU A 743 21.06 -24.24 -8.07
N PRO A 744 22.07 -23.35 -7.86
CA PRO A 744 22.81 -22.70 -8.96
C PRO A 744 23.40 -23.72 -9.94
N ARG A 745 23.88 -24.89 -9.45
CA ARG A 745 24.39 -25.96 -10.31
C ARG A 745 23.30 -26.53 -11.23
N ALA A 746 22.08 -26.69 -10.72
CA ALA A 746 20.94 -27.16 -11.54
C ALA A 746 20.63 -26.18 -12.68
N CYS A 747 20.67 -24.87 -12.40
CA CYS A 747 20.50 -23.82 -13.42
C CYS A 747 21.56 -23.94 -14.52
N LEU A 748 22.83 -24.07 -14.16
CA LEU A 748 23.94 -24.17 -15.09
C LEU A 748 23.97 -25.46 -15.93
N THR A 749 23.29 -26.52 -15.50
CA THR A 749 23.23 -27.83 -16.16
C THR A 749 21.81 -28.21 -16.58
N ALA A 750 20.93 -27.23 -16.76
CA ALA A 750 19.51 -27.43 -17.02
C ALA A 750 19.24 -28.15 -18.36
N ASP A 751 20.10 -28.00 -19.35
CA ASP A 751 20.07 -28.77 -20.59
C ASP A 751 20.13 -30.30 -20.35
N LYS A 752 20.96 -30.73 -19.40
CA LYS A 752 21.08 -32.15 -19.04
C LYS A 752 19.87 -32.64 -18.25
N LEU A 753 19.38 -31.81 -17.32
CA LEU A 753 18.20 -32.14 -16.52
C LEU A 753 16.92 -32.21 -17.36
N ALA A 754 16.78 -31.32 -18.36
CA ALA A 754 15.65 -31.28 -19.27
C ALA A 754 15.51 -32.56 -20.12
N GLN A 755 16.59 -33.32 -20.35
CA GLN A 755 16.51 -34.60 -21.03
C GLN A 755 15.61 -35.59 -20.28
N GLU A 756 15.63 -35.55 -18.96
CA GLU A 756 14.92 -36.50 -18.08
C GLU A 756 13.61 -35.91 -17.50
N ALA A 757 13.59 -34.64 -17.14
CA ALA A 757 12.42 -34.03 -16.48
C ALA A 757 11.28 -33.79 -17.49
N ASP A 758 10.05 -34.00 -17.03
CA ASP A 758 8.85 -33.71 -17.83
C ASP A 758 8.39 -32.25 -17.66
N PHE A 759 8.76 -31.60 -16.54
CA PHE A 759 8.59 -30.15 -16.28
C PHE A 759 9.67 -29.65 -15.31
N PHE A 760 9.84 -28.32 -15.25
CA PHE A 760 10.65 -27.64 -14.24
C PHE A 760 9.78 -26.73 -13.37
N SER A 761 10.16 -26.56 -12.11
CA SER A 761 9.61 -25.54 -11.22
C SER A 761 10.75 -24.88 -10.42
N PHE A 762 10.87 -23.55 -10.48
CA PHE A 762 11.89 -22.83 -9.72
C PHE A 762 11.48 -22.72 -8.24
N GLY A 763 12.30 -23.28 -7.35
CA GLY A 763 12.27 -23.06 -5.90
C GLY A 763 13.07 -21.80 -5.56
N THR A 764 12.49 -20.62 -5.79
CA THR A 764 13.22 -19.35 -5.68
C THR A 764 13.77 -19.07 -4.29
N ASN A 765 13.17 -19.60 -3.23
CA ASN A 765 13.68 -19.42 -1.87
C ASN A 765 15.07 -20.03 -1.70
N ASP A 766 15.21 -21.34 -2.03
CA ASP A 766 16.49 -22.05 -1.96
C ASP A 766 17.49 -21.50 -2.99
N LEU A 767 17.01 -21.18 -4.21
CA LEU A 767 17.89 -20.59 -5.24
C LEU A 767 18.47 -19.24 -4.79
N THR A 768 17.65 -18.36 -4.22
CA THR A 768 18.11 -17.08 -3.67
C THR A 768 19.09 -17.28 -2.52
N GLN A 769 18.74 -18.19 -1.59
CA GLN A 769 19.59 -18.52 -0.45
C GLN A 769 20.97 -19.00 -0.87
N MET A 770 21.05 -19.90 -1.86
CA MET A 770 22.31 -20.45 -2.36
C MET A 770 23.11 -19.46 -3.19
N THR A 771 22.43 -18.55 -3.91
CA THR A 771 23.09 -17.55 -4.77
C THR A 771 23.71 -16.46 -3.94
N TYR A 772 22.99 -15.94 -2.94
CA TYR A 772 23.51 -14.91 -2.02
C TYR A 772 24.37 -15.47 -0.89
N GLY A 773 24.24 -16.75 -0.56
CA GLY A 773 24.82 -17.32 0.67
C GLY A 773 24.12 -16.77 1.93
N PHE A 774 22.87 -16.32 1.83
CA PHE A 774 22.09 -15.82 2.97
C PHE A 774 21.17 -16.92 3.50
N SER A 775 21.09 -17.03 4.83
CA SER A 775 20.06 -17.85 5.45
C SER A 775 18.74 -17.06 5.46
N ARG A 776 17.67 -17.63 4.90
CA ARG A 776 16.34 -17.03 4.92
C ARG A 776 15.85 -16.75 6.34
N ASP A 777 16.17 -17.65 7.27
CA ASP A 777 15.70 -17.55 8.65
C ASP A 777 16.49 -16.53 9.47
N ASP A 778 17.74 -16.24 9.07
CA ASP A 778 18.66 -15.34 9.78
C ASP A 778 18.79 -13.94 9.15
N ILE A 779 18.33 -13.75 7.91
CA ILE A 779 18.51 -12.47 7.18
C ILE A 779 17.90 -11.28 7.91
N GLY A 780 16.86 -11.49 8.70
CA GLY A 780 16.22 -10.46 9.51
C GLY A 780 17.17 -9.69 10.44
N LYS A 781 18.28 -10.33 10.84
CA LYS A 781 19.28 -9.74 11.73
C LYS A 781 20.08 -8.60 11.09
N PHE A 782 20.19 -8.54 9.75
CA PHE A 782 21.04 -7.56 9.06
C PHE A 782 20.40 -6.85 7.86
N ILE A 783 19.32 -7.37 7.28
CA ILE A 783 18.70 -6.80 6.09
C ILE A 783 18.23 -5.35 6.28
N GLY A 784 17.76 -5.01 7.49
CA GLY A 784 17.39 -3.64 7.85
C GLY A 784 18.56 -2.66 7.72
N HIS A 785 19.76 -3.07 8.14
CA HIS A 785 20.98 -2.30 7.97
C HIS A 785 21.38 -2.14 6.50
N TYR A 786 21.29 -3.22 5.72
CA TYR A 786 21.61 -3.19 4.28
C TYR A 786 20.70 -2.24 3.50
N LYS A 787 19.40 -2.22 3.84
CA LYS A 787 18.45 -1.27 3.25
C LYS A 787 18.76 0.18 3.65
N LYS A 788 19.04 0.42 4.93
CA LYS A 788 19.38 1.76 5.44
C LYS A 788 20.65 2.32 4.80
N MET A 789 21.61 1.48 4.51
CA MET A 789 22.88 1.85 3.85
C MET A 789 22.80 1.81 2.32
N SER A 790 21.61 1.54 1.76
CA SER A 790 21.39 1.40 0.31
C SER A 790 22.30 0.36 -0.37
N ILE A 791 22.72 -0.68 0.38
CA ILE A 791 23.45 -1.83 -0.17
C ILE A 791 22.51 -2.72 -0.96
N LEU A 792 21.30 -2.93 -0.45
CA LEU A 792 20.20 -3.60 -1.15
C LEU A 792 19.00 -2.66 -1.18
N SER A 793 18.35 -2.56 -2.33
CA SER A 793 17.11 -1.76 -2.49
C SER A 793 15.90 -2.44 -1.86
N SER A 794 15.88 -3.77 -1.80
CA SER A 794 14.78 -4.60 -1.31
C SER A 794 15.30 -5.90 -0.68
N ASP A 795 14.39 -6.64 -0.07
CA ASP A 795 14.66 -7.99 0.43
C ASP A 795 14.59 -8.99 -0.74
N PRO A 796 15.68 -9.71 -1.05
CA PRO A 796 15.73 -10.63 -2.19
C PRO A 796 14.81 -11.86 -2.04
N PHE A 797 14.27 -12.12 -0.85
CA PHE A 797 13.25 -13.15 -0.64
C PHE A 797 11.82 -12.64 -0.87
N GLN A 798 11.60 -11.32 -0.89
CA GLN A 798 10.29 -10.70 -1.17
C GLN A 798 10.13 -10.30 -2.63
N HIS A 799 11.20 -9.83 -3.26
CA HIS A 799 11.28 -9.45 -4.67
C HIS A 799 12.44 -10.19 -5.32
N ILE A 800 12.21 -10.70 -6.54
CA ILE A 800 13.26 -11.45 -7.22
C ILE A 800 14.48 -10.56 -7.51
N ASP A 801 15.64 -11.04 -7.16
CA ASP A 801 16.91 -10.46 -7.61
C ASP A 801 17.13 -10.79 -9.09
N GLN A 802 16.92 -9.80 -9.94
CA GLN A 802 17.01 -10.00 -11.39
C GLN A 802 18.45 -10.16 -11.88
N GLU A 803 19.43 -9.53 -11.20
CA GLU A 803 20.84 -9.53 -11.63
C GLU A 803 21.54 -10.88 -11.38
N GLY A 804 21.35 -11.48 -10.20
CA GLY A 804 22.01 -12.73 -9.83
C GLY A 804 21.09 -13.94 -10.02
N VAL A 805 20.02 -13.99 -9.24
CA VAL A 805 19.07 -15.13 -9.28
C VAL A 805 18.34 -15.19 -10.61
N GLY A 806 17.89 -14.04 -11.12
CA GLY A 806 17.20 -13.92 -12.41
C GLY A 806 18.07 -14.35 -13.59
N GLU A 807 19.34 -13.99 -13.60
CA GLU A 807 20.28 -14.45 -14.63
C GLU A 807 20.45 -15.98 -14.62
N LEU A 808 20.55 -16.59 -13.42
CA LEU A 808 20.57 -18.05 -13.30
C LEU A 808 19.29 -18.70 -13.84
N MET A 809 18.15 -18.09 -13.59
CA MET A 809 16.87 -18.58 -14.12
C MET A 809 16.81 -18.45 -15.63
N HIS A 810 17.25 -17.35 -16.20
CA HIS A 810 17.32 -17.13 -17.65
C HIS A 810 18.24 -18.15 -18.34
N ILE A 811 19.43 -18.42 -17.78
CA ILE A 811 20.34 -19.46 -18.24
C ILE A 811 19.65 -20.83 -18.22
N ALA A 812 18.97 -21.18 -17.14
CA ALA A 812 18.29 -22.47 -17.00
C ALA A 812 17.18 -22.64 -18.03
N ILE A 813 16.33 -21.63 -18.22
CA ILE A 813 15.22 -21.65 -19.19
C ILE A 813 15.76 -21.79 -20.62
N SER A 814 16.74 -20.96 -20.98
CA SER A 814 17.37 -20.98 -22.30
C SER A 814 17.95 -22.35 -22.63
N LYS A 815 18.75 -22.93 -21.73
CA LYS A 815 19.34 -24.27 -21.90
C LYS A 815 18.29 -25.39 -21.96
N ALA A 816 17.28 -25.34 -21.09
CA ALA A 816 16.23 -26.37 -21.05
C ALA A 816 15.41 -26.36 -22.35
N ARG A 817 15.07 -25.20 -22.87
CA ARG A 817 14.30 -25.08 -24.12
C ARG A 817 15.06 -25.44 -25.38
N GLN A 818 16.39 -25.37 -25.38
CA GLN A 818 17.20 -25.92 -26.46
C GLN A 818 16.99 -27.43 -26.60
N VAL A 819 16.70 -28.13 -25.51
CA VAL A 819 16.46 -29.58 -25.46
C VAL A 819 14.98 -29.93 -25.65
N LYS A 820 14.11 -29.22 -24.89
CA LYS A 820 12.65 -29.39 -24.94
C LYS A 820 11.98 -28.01 -25.11
N PRO A 821 11.71 -27.56 -26.34
CA PRO A 821 11.16 -26.22 -26.64
C PRO A 821 9.86 -25.90 -25.88
N ASN A 822 9.02 -26.89 -25.65
CA ASN A 822 7.72 -26.76 -25.00
C ASN A 822 7.74 -27.22 -23.53
N LEU A 823 8.91 -27.31 -22.89
CA LEU A 823 9.00 -27.69 -21.49
C LEU A 823 8.17 -26.71 -20.62
N SER A 824 7.28 -27.26 -19.81
CA SER A 824 6.54 -26.49 -18.80
C SER A 824 7.51 -26.03 -17.71
N ILE A 825 7.54 -24.73 -17.43
CA ILE A 825 8.46 -24.12 -16.47
C ILE A 825 7.66 -23.20 -15.56
N GLY A 826 7.66 -23.47 -14.27
CA GLY A 826 6.90 -22.71 -13.27
C GLY A 826 7.75 -22.06 -12.20
N ILE A 827 7.12 -21.18 -11.44
CA ILE A 827 7.64 -20.59 -10.21
C ILE A 827 6.78 -21.06 -9.05
N CYS A 828 7.39 -21.59 -7.99
CA CYS A 828 6.65 -22.02 -6.80
C CYS A 828 7.17 -21.42 -5.48
N GLY A 829 8.20 -20.58 -5.53
CA GLY A 829 8.68 -19.84 -4.38
C GLY A 829 7.79 -18.64 -4.00
N GLU A 830 8.11 -17.99 -2.90
CA GLU A 830 7.31 -16.87 -2.34
C GLU A 830 7.12 -15.70 -3.31
N VAL A 831 8.14 -15.40 -4.12
CA VAL A 831 8.10 -14.34 -5.13
C VAL A 831 7.14 -14.62 -6.31
N GLY A 832 6.62 -15.85 -6.44
CA GLY A 832 5.66 -16.21 -7.50
C GLY A 832 4.36 -15.42 -7.46
N GLY A 833 3.99 -14.85 -6.30
CA GLY A 833 2.84 -13.97 -6.14
C GLY A 833 3.21 -12.47 -6.01
N ASP A 834 4.46 -12.12 -6.23
CA ASP A 834 4.90 -10.71 -6.16
C ASP A 834 4.65 -10.00 -7.49
N PRO A 835 3.79 -8.95 -7.53
CA PRO A 835 3.47 -8.23 -8.76
C PRO A 835 4.70 -7.67 -9.49
N SER A 836 5.71 -7.20 -8.77
CA SER A 836 6.92 -6.63 -9.36
C SER A 836 7.81 -7.67 -10.01
N SER A 837 7.77 -8.93 -9.54
CA SER A 837 8.54 -10.05 -10.08
C SER A 837 7.84 -10.72 -11.27
N ILE A 838 6.51 -10.59 -11.38
CA ILE A 838 5.72 -11.28 -12.41
C ILE A 838 6.08 -10.78 -13.81
N SER A 839 6.30 -9.49 -14.02
CA SER A 839 6.72 -8.94 -15.32
C SER A 839 8.04 -9.57 -15.78
N PHE A 840 9.01 -9.70 -14.88
CA PHE A 840 10.26 -10.38 -15.16
C PHE A 840 10.07 -11.88 -15.49
N PHE A 841 9.21 -12.58 -14.77
CA PHE A 841 8.93 -14.01 -15.05
C PHE A 841 8.30 -14.21 -16.43
N GLN A 842 7.46 -13.28 -16.86
CA GLN A 842 6.89 -13.29 -18.19
C GLN A 842 7.96 -13.04 -19.25
N GLU A 843 8.83 -12.06 -19.08
CA GLU A 843 9.94 -11.73 -19.97
C GLU A 843 10.87 -12.93 -20.21
N ILE A 844 11.30 -13.60 -19.14
CA ILE A 844 12.16 -14.80 -19.27
C ILE A 844 11.40 -16.03 -19.78
N GLY A 845 10.10 -15.94 -20.01
CA GLY A 845 9.28 -16.97 -20.65
C GLY A 845 8.87 -18.14 -19.74
N VAL A 846 8.57 -17.89 -18.50
CA VAL A 846 7.92 -18.85 -17.58
C VAL A 846 6.51 -19.19 -18.08
N THR A 847 5.99 -20.39 -17.78
CA THR A 847 4.64 -20.81 -18.22
C THR A 847 3.56 -20.59 -17.17
N TYR A 848 3.92 -20.64 -15.89
CA TYR A 848 3.02 -20.35 -14.79
C TYR A 848 3.77 -19.81 -13.56
N VAL A 849 3.05 -19.05 -12.74
CA VAL A 849 3.48 -18.68 -11.40
C VAL A 849 2.56 -19.33 -10.36
N SER A 850 3.09 -19.64 -9.18
CA SER A 850 2.34 -20.24 -8.09
C SER A 850 2.58 -19.51 -6.79
N CYS A 851 1.51 -19.23 -6.05
CA CYS A 851 1.55 -18.44 -4.82
C CYS A 851 0.52 -18.94 -3.79
N SER A 852 0.56 -18.40 -2.58
CA SER A 852 -0.45 -18.72 -1.57
C SER A 852 -1.86 -18.37 -2.07
N PRO A 853 -2.94 -19.07 -1.62
CA PRO A 853 -4.30 -18.87 -2.10
C PRO A 853 -4.77 -17.41 -2.11
N TYR A 854 -4.49 -16.67 -1.05
CA TYR A 854 -4.88 -15.26 -0.90
C TYR A 854 -4.13 -14.29 -1.83
N ARG A 855 -3.02 -14.71 -2.44
CA ARG A 855 -2.27 -13.91 -3.43
C ARG A 855 -2.72 -14.18 -4.87
N VAL A 856 -3.50 -15.21 -5.12
CA VAL A 856 -3.97 -15.58 -6.46
C VAL A 856 -4.70 -14.44 -7.18
N PRO A 857 -5.65 -13.70 -6.58
CA PRO A 857 -6.34 -12.62 -7.28
C PRO A 857 -5.40 -11.48 -7.70
N ALA A 858 -4.46 -11.10 -6.83
CA ALA A 858 -3.46 -10.07 -7.13
C ALA A 858 -2.50 -10.53 -8.26
N ALA A 859 -2.06 -11.79 -8.23
CA ALA A 859 -1.21 -12.36 -9.27
C ALA A 859 -1.92 -12.43 -10.62
N ARG A 860 -3.22 -12.77 -10.68
CA ARG A 860 -4.03 -12.77 -11.92
C ARG A 860 -4.08 -11.39 -12.57
N LEU A 861 -4.26 -10.33 -11.76
CA LEU A 861 -4.22 -8.96 -12.28
C LEU A 861 -2.82 -8.56 -12.75
N ALA A 862 -1.78 -8.88 -11.96
CA ALA A 862 -0.39 -8.54 -12.29
C ALA A 862 0.06 -9.21 -13.61
N VAL A 863 -0.31 -10.47 -13.83
CA VAL A 863 -0.04 -11.18 -15.10
C VAL A 863 -0.71 -10.47 -16.29
N ALA A 864 -1.95 -10.01 -16.13
CA ALA A 864 -2.64 -9.29 -17.19
C ALA A 864 -1.98 -7.92 -17.47
N GLN A 865 -1.52 -7.23 -16.44
CA GLN A 865 -0.80 -5.95 -16.59
C GLN A 865 0.54 -6.16 -17.30
N ALA A 866 1.31 -7.18 -16.94
CA ALA A 866 2.56 -7.53 -17.59
C ALA A 866 2.38 -7.82 -19.10
N ALA A 867 1.29 -8.51 -19.47
CA ALA A 867 0.98 -8.77 -20.88
C ALA A 867 0.70 -7.50 -21.72
N PHE A 868 0.31 -6.40 -21.09
CA PHE A 868 0.15 -5.12 -21.77
C PHE A 868 1.45 -4.32 -21.88
N GLU A 869 2.41 -4.56 -20.99
CA GLU A 869 3.72 -3.91 -21.03
C GLU A 869 4.60 -4.47 -22.14
N GLU A 870 4.57 -5.78 -22.36
CA GLU A 870 5.26 -6.46 -23.47
C GLU A 870 4.85 -5.95 -24.88
N ASN A 871 3.62 -5.49 -25.04
CA ASN A 871 3.10 -4.99 -26.32
C ASN A 871 3.40 -3.50 -26.57
N LYS A 872 4.28 -2.88 -25.79
CA LYS A 872 4.68 -1.47 -25.98
C LYS A 872 6.00 -1.30 -26.73
N ASP A 873 6.78 -2.37 -26.87
CA ASP A 873 8.01 -2.45 -27.67
C ASP A 873 7.69 -3.03 -29.05
#